data_77bb3cf19948600e4dd59e94541dbe27
#
_entry.id   77bb3cf19948600e4dd59e94541dbe27
#
_cell.length_a   1.000
_cell.length_b   1.000
_cell.length_c   1.000
_cell.angle_alpha   90.00
_cell.angle_beta   90.00
_cell.angle_gamma   90.00
#
_symmetry.space_group_name_H-M   'P 1'
#
loop_
_entity.id
_entity.type
_entity.pdbx_description
1 polymer ?
#
loop_
_entity_poly.entity_id
_entity_poly.type
_entity_poly.pdbx_seq_one_letter_code
_entity_poly.pdbx_strand_id
1 'polypeptide(L)'
;MNNIIYLKSNNNNMTEISPDTPKTVNSSSNIELKELKGKPSDASEIDLVEMKLDKVLSCPMFLSQFGWFFFILAFIAYGYAVPRCHPAQTFRSKNPSHPWNSKEVPRVFTHVTDIHIAKSEPFKVVNTRLLVQTMKFYDPDFHLITGDMVDNYGKKNWPKIGRQIKEDWDIFKSIIEEELDGQPILDIAGNHDMWGVMSPLSETNLYLDYSYTFNRTNTLTDEDFYCRKVVKDNITFVLINNYKFPTVHPPYIYWAHPSREMLDRYESVIENAGNCTVVMHYPTDHNWWIRSSKGHTFEEIMQSKNIEHIFSGHFHPKNPIILHHKQGGVEYVGMGAYQFKGFALVTIDNDRLVYHPFKIYEVPPKFFMTNPVPNELLSSHVIFNEQNTELRILSYAHKNVTLIASGAVNGTLRYALTLKNGADVYSIPMKLPYGEYTVTVIGDGCNITRTFTIGEKYKGKDEPMVLFQRGFFFMKVSSVPVYIAMFIMLFPANILTFPSVENWITGKSPVPYWISVIFFGPFVIRKRILDLPKPLRYTFFGLLLYPLLLPNHFFKPIHGMNGYSFLCFINIGGYIFYDEWAVHMSYFYVLVVLFPHVIFASSAPFKNKTWVYKFNQIMMYSLLFGICFVNYRWVGEAVVWPLLFVNPTFVVIPAIMQILLYLFIYKKRDYR
;
A
#
# COMPACT_ATOMS: atom_id res chain seq x y z
N MET A 1 -17.41 46.30 2.14
CA MET A 1 -18.50 45.58 1.45
C MET A 1 -19.73 45.73 2.28
N ASN A 2 -20.66 46.56 1.80
CA ASN A 2 -21.85 46.95 2.56
C ASN A 2 -22.93 45.90 2.38
N ASN A 3 -23.36 45.27 3.45
CA ASN A 3 -24.51 44.36 3.44
C ASN A 3 -25.81 45.17 3.44
N ILE A 4 -26.56 45.10 2.36
CA ILE A 4 -27.90 45.68 2.25
C ILE A 4 -28.89 44.61 2.71
N ILE A 5 -29.67 44.94 3.77
CA ILE A 5 -30.73 44.09 4.27
C ILE A 5 -32.05 44.59 3.68
N TYR A 6 -32.76 43.77 2.92
CA TYR A 6 -34.11 44.04 2.41
C TYR A 6 -35.17 43.43 3.32
N LEU A 7 -36.07 44.27 3.79
CA LEU A 7 -37.29 43.85 4.47
C LEU A 7 -38.47 44.01 3.50
N LYS A 8 -39.17 42.95 3.21
CA LYS A 8 -40.37 42.93 2.34
C LYS A 8 -41.61 43.18 3.20
N SER A 9 -42.22 44.34 3.06
CA SER A 9 -43.56 44.63 3.58
C SER A 9 -44.61 44.22 2.56
N ASN A 10 -45.78 43.80 3.06
CA ASN A 10 -46.89 43.29 2.24
C ASN A 10 -47.60 44.36 1.39
N ASN A 11 -47.06 45.56 1.27
CA ASN A 11 -47.60 46.59 0.37
C ASN A 11 -46.49 47.05 -0.58
N ASN A 12 -46.77 47.00 -1.85
CA ASN A 12 -45.90 47.12 -3.03
C ASN A 12 -45.12 48.44 -3.14
N ASN A 13 -44.42 48.92 -2.13
CA ASN A 13 -43.52 50.04 -2.30
C ASN A 13 -42.20 49.79 -1.55
N MET A 14 -41.09 49.81 -2.27
CA MET A 14 -39.74 49.80 -1.73
C MET A 14 -39.32 51.19 -1.30
N THR A 15 -38.88 51.33 -0.08
CA THR A 15 -38.22 52.55 0.38
C THR A 15 -36.82 52.24 0.84
N GLU A 16 -35.85 52.95 0.32
CA GLU A 16 -34.46 52.90 0.67
C GLU A 16 -34.25 53.70 1.98
N ILE A 17 -33.59 53.10 3.00
CA ILE A 17 -33.27 53.77 4.27
C ILE A 17 -31.76 53.91 4.36
N SER A 18 -31.32 55.17 4.45
CA SER A 18 -29.93 55.61 4.69
C SER A 18 -29.49 55.32 6.13
N PRO A 19 -28.20 55.00 6.35
CA PRO A 19 -27.71 54.48 7.65
C PRO A 19 -27.29 55.52 8.70
N ASP A 20 -27.89 56.67 8.78
CA ASP A 20 -27.54 57.67 9.82
C ASP A 20 -28.76 58.17 10.53
N THR A 21 -29.07 57.55 11.69
CA THR A 21 -29.54 58.21 12.95
C THR A 21 -30.08 57.17 13.96
N PRO A 22 -29.70 57.21 15.22
CA PRO A 22 -30.27 56.35 16.25
C PRO A 22 -31.55 56.96 16.80
N LYS A 23 -32.69 56.35 16.59
CA LYS A 23 -33.91 56.65 17.33
C LYS A 23 -34.30 55.47 18.21
N THR A 24 -34.19 55.73 19.52
CA THR A 24 -34.81 54.95 20.58
C THR A 24 -36.31 54.90 20.38
N VAL A 25 -36.87 53.72 20.24
CA VAL A 25 -38.33 53.49 20.33
C VAL A 25 -38.59 52.53 21.49
N ASN A 26 -39.04 53.12 22.58
CA ASN A 26 -39.79 52.41 23.61
C ASN A 26 -41.20 52.13 23.06
N SER A 27 -41.58 50.87 22.95
CA SER A 27 -42.98 50.50 22.93
C SER A 27 -43.16 49.09 23.52
N SER A 28 -43.62 49.06 24.72
CA SER A 28 -44.30 47.96 25.37
C SER A 28 -45.54 47.59 24.54
N SER A 29 -45.52 46.50 23.83
CA SER A 29 -46.74 45.89 23.30
C SER A 29 -46.93 44.53 24.00
N ASN A 30 -47.93 44.49 24.86
CA ASN A 30 -48.49 43.30 25.46
C ASN A 30 -48.97 42.39 24.33
N ILE A 31 -48.33 41.21 24.17
CA ILE A 31 -48.86 40.12 23.37
C ILE A 31 -49.78 39.33 24.28
N GLU A 32 -51.10 39.51 24.12
CA GLU A 32 -52.11 38.63 24.67
C GLU A 32 -51.94 37.22 24.07
N LEU A 33 -51.54 36.27 24.92
CA LEU A 33 -51.60 34.85 24.62
C LEU A 33 -53.10 34.42 24.64
N LYS A 34 -53.72 34.40 23.48
CA LYS A 34 -55.01 33.69 23.31
C LYS A 34 -54.76 32.20 23.46
N GLU A 35 -55.27 31.62 24.56
CA GLU A 35 -55.44 30.17 24.73
C GLU A 35 -56.29 29.64 23.57
N LEU A 36 -55.65 28.97 22.60
CA LEU A 36 -56.32 28.13 21.61
C LEU A 36 -56.79 26.84 22.29
N LYS A 37 -58.04 26.81 22.76
CA LYS A 37 -58.73 25.57 23.10
C LYS A 37 -58.86 24.78 21.80
N GLY A 38 -57.93 23.87 21.52
CA GLY A 38 -57.97 22.99 20.37
C GLY A 38 -59.09 21.95 20.49
N LYS A 39 -59.86 21.83 19.44
CA LYS A 39 -60.86 20.74 19.24
C LYS A 39 -60.10 19.41 19.08
N PRO A 40 -60.68 18.24 19.38
CA PRO A 40 -60.04 16.93 19.34
C PRO A 40 -59.71 16.42 17.90
N SER A 41 -59.72 17.26 16.87
CA SER A 41 -59.32 16.89 15.51
C SER A 41 -57.81 16.95 15.21
N ASP A 42 -57.00 17.47 16.16
CA ASP A 42 -55.58 17.72 15.87
C ASP A 42 -54.68 16.49 16.08
N ALA A 43 -55.16 15.49 16.82
CA ALA A 43 -54.40 14.24 17.05
C ALA A 43 -54.16 13.44 15.75
N SER A 44 -55.15 13.48 14.82
CA SER A 44 -55.04 12.78 13.54
C SER A 44 -54.06 13.48 12.55
N GLU A 45 -53.91 14.80 12.68
CA GLU A 45 -53.00 15.57 11.81
C GLU A 45 -51.56 15.47 12.26
N ILE A 46 -51.34 15.42 13.58
CA ILE A 46 -50.03 15.18 14.18
C ILE A 46 -49.54 13.76 13.89
N ASP A 47 -50.40 12.76 14.03
CA ASP A 47 -50.13 11.38 13.67
C ASP A 47 -49.86 11.20 12.18
N LEU A 48 -50.56 11.96 11.30
CA LEU A 48 -50.34 11.96 9.87
C LEU A 48 -49.00 12.64 9.47
N VAL A 49 -48.61 13.69 10.19
CA VAL A 49 -47.34 14.38 9.99
C VAL A 49 -46.17 13.50 10.48
N GLU A 50 -46.31 12.84 11.67
CA GLU A 50 -45.33 11.88 12.14
C GLU A 50 -45.21 10.67 11.22
N MET A 51 -46.34 10.12 10.71
CA MET A 51 -46.32 9.02 9.72
C MET A 51 -45.72 9.43 8.38
N LYS A 52 -45.94 10.65 7.92
CA LYS A 52 -45.29 11.22 6.72
C LYS A 52 -43.79 11.44 6.97
N LEU A 53 -43.41 11.95 8.15
CA LEU A 53 -42.04 12.14 8.55
C LEU A 53 -41.29 10.82 8.63
N ASP A 54 -41.91 9.76 9.18
CA ASP A 54 -41.35 8.42 9.29
C ASP A 54 -41.17 7.74 7.91
N LYS A 55 -42.08 7.96 6.97
CA LYS A 55 -41.90 7.53 5.56
C LYS A 55 -40.80 8.29 4.85
N VAL A 56 -40.71 9.58 5.10
CA VAL A 56 -39.68 10.47 4.54
C VAL A 56 -38.30 10.17 5.11
N LEU A 57 -38.19 9.75 6.36
CA LEU A 57 -36.89 9.49 7.02
C LEU A 57 -36.41 8.04 6.94
N SER A 58 -37.29 7.06 6.64
CA SER A 58 -36.86 5.66 6.52
C SER A 58 -36.11 5.37 5.24
N CYS A 59 -36.58 5.91 4.12
CA CYS A 59 -35.90 5.81 2.82
C CYS A 59 -34.54 6.55 2.81
N PRO A 60 -34.41 7.78 3.37
CA PRO A 60 -33.13 8.47 3.47
C PRO A 60 -32.10 7.75 4.33
N MET A 61 -32.50 7.16 5.42
CA MET A 61 -31.56 6.39 6.25
C MET A 61 -30.95 5.22 5.47
N PHE A 62 -31.75 4.51 4.68
CA PHE A 62 -31.24 3.45 3.85
C PHE A 62 -30.34 3.99 2.72
N LEU A 63 -30.79 5.03 2.02
CA LEU A 63 -29.98 5.68 0.99
C LEU A 63 -28.71 6.34 1.56
N SER A 64 -28.75 6.84 2.80
CA SER A 64 -27.57 7.41 3.43
C SER A 64 -26.48 6.37 3.70
N GLN A 65 -26.85 5.11 3.91
CA GLN A 65 -25.88 4.01 4.04
C GLN A 65 -25.22 3.72 2.68
N PHE A 66 -25.99 3.76 1.59
CA PHE A 66 -25.42 3.71 0.25
C PHE A 66 -24.61 4.96 -0.07
N GLY A 67 -25.03 6.13 0.40
CA GLY A 67 -24.26 7.38 0.27
C GLY A 67 -22.87 7.27 0.90
N TRP A 68 -22.75 6.65 2.07
CA TRP A 68 -21.45 6.32 2.66
C TRP A 68 -20.64 5.36 1.80
N PHE A 69 -21.29 4.32 1.30
CA PHE A 69 -20.64 3.37 0.40
C PHE A 69 -20.18 4.08 -0.90
N PHE A 70 -21.04 4.91 -1.50
CA PHE A 70 -20.66 5.72 -2.67
C PHE A 70 -19.64 6.79 -2.37
N PHE A 71 -19.66 7.40 -1.18
CA PHE A 71 -18.64 8.34 -0.75
C PHE A 71 -17.28 7.64 -0.59
N ILE A 72 -17.27 6.46 0.01
CA ILE A 72 -16.08 5.61 0.10
C ILE A 72 -15.64 5.20 -1.30
N LEU A 73 -16.55 4.75 -2.17
CA LEU A 73 -16.25 4.42 -3.57
C LEU A 73 -15.77 5.64 -4.37
N ALA A 74 -16.34 6.83 -4.17
CA ALA A 74 -15.89 8.07 -4.81
C ALA A 74 -14.50 8.47 -4.34
N PHE A 75 -14.19 8.28 -3.06
CA PHE A 75 -12.82 8.46 -2.53
C PHE A 75 -11.85 7.42 -3.08
N ILE A 76 -12.30 6.16 -3.21
CA ILE A 76 -11.55 5.10 -3.90
C ILE A 76 -11.29 5.52 -5.36
N ALA A 77 -12.35 5.90 -6.08
CA ALA A 77 -12.27 6.34 -7.46
C ALA A 77 -11.40 7.60 -7.60
N TYR A 78 -11.49 8.56 -6.65
CA TYR A 78 -10.61 9.72 -6.60
C TYR A 78 -9.16 9.34 -6.35
N GLY A 79 -8.88 8.46 -5.39
CA GLY A 79 -7.54 7.91 -5.15
C GLY A 79 -6.99 7.14 -6.35
N TYR A 80 -7.89 6.54 -7.15
CA TYR A 80 -7.54 5.89 -8.42
C TYR A 80 -7.41 6.88 -9.58
N ALA A 81 -8.27 7.90 -9.63
CA ALA A 81 -8.38 8.84 -10.75
C ALA A 81 -7.46 10.05 -10.61
N VAL A 82 -7.01 10.39 -9.39
CA VAL A 82 -5.88 11.32 -9.24
C VAL A 82 -4.68 10.57 -9.77
N PRO A 83 -4.38 10.71 -11.09
CA PRO A 83 -3.09 10.26 -11.56
C PRO A 83 -2.12 11.00 -10.66
N ARG A 84 -1.08 10.36 -10.20
CA ARG A 84 0.15 11.06 -9.91
C ARG A 84 0.53 11.66 -11.27
N CYS A 85 -0.10 12.78 -11.61
CA CYS A 85 0.25 13.58 -12.76
C CYS A 85 1.63 14.15 -12.47
N HIS A 86 2.61 13.26 -12.55
CA HIS A 86 3.94 13.75 -12.81
C HIS A 86 3.84 14.35 -14.20
N PRO A 87 4.07 15.67 -14.36
CA PRO A 87 4.05 16.28 -15.67
C PRO A 87 5.01 15.46 -16.52
N ALA A 88 4.55 15.06 -17.71
CA ALA A 88 5.38 14.33 -18.66
C ALA A 88 6.71 15.10 -18.81
N GLN A 89 7.75 14.57 -18.20
CA GLN A 89 9.05 15.23 -18.24
C GLN A 89 9.62 15.01 -19.65
N THR A 90 9.95 16.09 -20.31
CA THR A 90 10.79 16.04 -21.49
C THR A 90 12.21 15.73 -21.01
N PHE A 91 12.63 14.51 -21.25
CA PHE A 91 13.96 14.07 -20.89
C PHE A 91 14.99 14.68 -21.86
N ARG A 92 16.03 15.29 -21.30
CA ARG A 92 17.22 15.67 -22.08
C ARG A 92 18.28 14.61 -21.83
N SER A 93 18.68 13.88 -22.88
CA SER A 93 19.77 12.93 -22.75
C SER A 93 21.05 13.68 -22.36
N LYS A 94 21.75 13.16 -21.35
CA LYS A 94 23.18 13.44 -21.21
C LYS A 94 23.90 12.50 -22.16
N ASN A 95 24.94 13.01 -22.84
CA ASN A 95 25.86 12.15 -23.59
C ASN A 95 26.36 11.04 -22.63
N PRO A 96 26.44 9.78 -23.09
CA PRO A 96 26.99 8.71 -22.29
C PRO A 96 28.38 9.10 -21.79
N SER A 97 28.68 8.69 -20.57
CA SER A 97 30.01 8.87 -19.99
C SER A 97 31.10 8.16 -20.81
N HIS A 98 30.69 7.09 -21.53
CA HIS A 98 31.57 6.30 -22.35
C HIS A 98 30.94 5.97 -23.70
N PRO A 99 31.72 6.13 -24.82
CA PRO A 99 31.23 5.69 -26.12
C PRO A 99 31.09 4.17 -26.17
N TRP A 100 30.23 3.68 -27.08
CA TRP A 100 30.01 2.27 -27.30
C TRP A 100 31.33 1.53 -27.56
N ASN A 101 31.58 0.45 -26.83
CA ASN A 101 32.73 -0.41 -26.94
C ASN A 101 32.30 -1.81 -27.40
N SER A 102 32.54 -2.13 -28.68
CA SER A 102 32.17 -3.46 -29.23
C SER A 102 32.92 -4.64 -28.62
N LYS A 103 34.05 -4.39 -27.92
CA LYS A 103 34.85 -5.41 -27.25
C LYS A 103 34.45 -5.60 -25.77
N GLU A 104 33.55 -4.78 -25.25
CA GLU A 104 33.11 -4.96 -23.88
C GLU A 104 32.31 -6.27 -23.72
N VAL A 105 32.66 -6.99 -22.66
CA VAL A 105 32.02 -8.27 -22.33
C VAL A 105 30.80 -7.97 -21.46
N PRO A 106 29.60 -8.36 -21.89
CA PRO A 106 28.41 -8.21 -21.06
C PRO A 106 28.55 -8.94 -19.72
N ARG A 107 28.11 -8.30 -18.64
CA ARG A 107 27.98 -8.90 -17.30
C ARG A 107 26.57 -9.50 -17.17
N VAL A 108 26.49 -10.63 -16.49
CA VAL A 108 25.23 -11.37 -16.35
C VAL A 108 25.02 -11.77 -14.89
N PHE A 109 23.86 -11.47 -14.33
CA PHE A 109 23.47 -11.97 -13.02
C PHE A 109 21.97 -12.31 -12.99
N THR A 110 21.55 -13.09 -12.00
CA THR A 110 20.13 -13.38 -11.80
C THR A 110 19.57 -12.51 -10.69
N HIS A 111 18.31 -12.10 -10.81
CA HIS A 111 17.55 -11.45 -9.74
C HIS A 111 16.35 -12.31 -9.35
N VAL A 112 16.31 -12.71 -8.09
CA VAL A 112 15.21 -13.49 -7.49
C VAL A 112 14.79 -12.85 -6.16
N THR A 113 13.51 -12.96 -5.83
CA THR A 113 12.93 -12.43 -4.60
C THR A 113 11.76 -13.30 -4.15
N ASP A 114 11.41 -13.19 -2.86
CA ASP A 114 10.18 -13.79 -2.31
C ASP A 114 10.11 -15.30 -2.57
N ILE A 115 11.14 -16.02 -2.15
CA ILE A 115 11.27 -17.47 -2.32
C ILE A 115 10.38 -18.22 -1.34
N HIS A 116 10.28 -17.75 -0.09
CA HIS A 116 9.40 -18.25 0.97
C HIS A 116 9.51 -19.77 1.22
N ILE A 117 10.69 -20.28 1.41
CA ILE A 117 10.88 -21.69 1.77
C ILE A 117 10.19 -21.99 3.09
N ALA A 118 9.44 -23.09 3.13
CA ALA A 118 8.79 -23.60 4.33
C ALA A 118 8.86 -25.13 4.37
N LYS A 119 9.42 -25.69 5.44
CA LYS A 119 9.43 -27.14 5.70
C LYS A 119 8.03 -27.74 5.71
N SER A 120 7.05 -26.96 6.21
CA SER A 120 5.65 -27.35 6.28
C SER A 120 4.95 -27.45 4.91
N GLU A 121 5.58 -26.94 3.84
CA GLU A 121 5.05 -26.88 2.48
C GLU A 121 6.02 -27.47 1.46
N PRO A 122 6.08 -28.81 1.33
CA PRO A 122 7.10 -29.49 0.52
C PRO A 122 7.15 -29.02 -0.94
N PHE A 123 6.02 -28.57 -1.50
CA PHE A 123 5.99 -28.03 -2.85
C PHE A 123 6.84 -26.76 -3.02
N LYS A 124 6.98 -25.94 -1.97
CA LYS A 124 7.86 -24.75 -1.98
C LYS A 124 9.32 -25.19 -2.10
N VAL A 125 9.69 -26.23 -1.38
CA VAL A 125 11.05 -26.80 -1.41
C VAL A 125 11.38 -27.30 -2.81
N VAL A 126 10.48 -28.09 -3.42
CA VAL A 126 10.65 -28.61 -4.79
C VAL A 126 10.75 -27.48 -5.81
N ASN A 127 9.85 -26.50 -5.72
CA ASN A 127 9.86 -25.35 -6.63
C ASN A 127 11.14 -24.52 -6.51
N THR A 128 11.62 -24.31 -5.27
CA THR A 128 12.88 -23.58 -5.05
C THR A 128 14.06 -24.31 -5.63
N ARG A 129 14.14 -25.65 -5.47
CA ARG A 129 15.21 -26.45 -6.08
C ARG A 129 15.20 -26.30 -7.61
N LEU A 130 14.03 -26.43 -8.24
CA LEU A 130 13.90 -26.24 -9.69
C LEU A 130 14.26 -24.81 -10.12
N LEU A 131 13.87 -23.80 -9.33
CA LEU A 131 14.23 -22.40 -9.56
C LEU A 131 15.76 -22.22 -9.57
N VAL A 132 16.42 -22.71 -8.53
CA VAL A 132 17.88 -22.59 -8.37
C VAL A 132 18.62 -23.35 -9.47
N GLN A 133 18.18 -24.55 -9.85
CA GLN A 133 18.71 -25.31 -10.99
C GLN A 133 18.56 -24.54 -12.31
N THR A 134 17.43 -23.83 -12.50
CA THR A 134 17.23 -23.02 -13.70
C THR A 134 18.14 -21.78 -13.68
N MET A 135 18.37 -21.16 -12.52
CA MET A 135 19.32 -20.06 -12.36
C MET A 135 20.75 -20.52 -12.69
N LYS A 136 21.17 -21.68 -12.18
CA LYS A 136 22.47 -22.30 -12.45
C LYS A 136 22.70 -22.56 -13.95
N PHE A 137 21.66 -22.90 -14.71
CA PHE A 137 21.77 -23.15 -16.15
C PHE A 137 22.45 -22.00 -16.91
N TYR A 138 22.27 -20.76 -16.47
CA TYR A 138 22.84 -19.59 -17.11
C TYR A 138 24.27 -19.27 -16.64
N ASP A 139 24.75 -19.96 -15.60
CA ASP A 139 26.07 -19.75 -14.98
C ASP A 139 26.45 -18.24 -14.91
N PRO A 140 25.64 -17.44 -14.18
CA PRO A 140 25.84 -16.00 -14.11
C PRO A 140 27.06 -15.63 -13.25
N ASP A 141 27.53 -14.38 -13.36
CA ASP A 141 28.63 -13.87 -12.55
C ASP A 141 28.32 -13.93 -11.04
N PHE A 142 27.04 -13.77 -10.68
CA PHE A 142 26.50 -13.90 -9.32
C PHE A 142 24.98 -13.99 -9.32
N HIS A 143 24.40 -14.33 -8.15
CA HIS A 143 22.96 -14.33 -7.90
C HIS A 143 22.59 -13.20 -6.94
N LEU A 144 21.59 -12.38 -7.29
CA LEU A 144 21.03 -11.34 -6.46
C LEU A 144 19.70 -11.82 -5.84
N ILE A 145 19.62 -11.87 -4.51
CA ILE A 145 18.42 -12.25 -3.76
C ILE A 145 17.92 -11.05 -2.95
N THR A 146 16.73 -10.55 -3.27
CA THR A 146 16.17 -9.37 -2.61
C THR A 146 15.16 -9.71 -1.51
N GLY A 147 15.49 -10.71 -0.69
CA GLY A 147 14.80 -11.02 0.57
C GLY A 147 13.65 -12.01 0.44
N ASP A 148 13.04 -12.30 1.61
CA ASP A 148 12.01 -13.31 1.82
C ASP A 148 12.44 -14.69 1.31
N MET A 149 13.62 -15.12 1.77
CA MET A 149 14.21 -16.42 1.45
C MET A 149 13.42 -17.53 2.12
N VAL A 150 12.99 -17.34 3.34
CA VAL A 150 12.20 -18.28 4.13
C VAL A 150 10.82 -17.72 4.47
N ASP A 151 9.86 -18.62 4.69
CA ASP A 151 8.48 -18.21 5.01
C ASP A 151 8.26 -17.89 6.49
N ASN A 152 8.99 -18.58 7.37
CA ASN A 152 8.98 -18.38 8.81
C ASN A 152 7.57 -18.40 9.48
N TYR A 153 6.57 -19.03 8.85
CA TYR A 153 5.19 -19.13 9.37
C TYR A 153 4.93 -20.36 10.25
N GLY A 154 5.84 -21.30 10.31
CA GLY A 154 5.64 -22.53 11.08
C GLY A 154 4.64 -23.50 10.43
N LYS A 155 4.09 -24.39 11.26
CA LYS A 155 3.21 -25.47 10.76
C LYS A 155 1.92 -24.92 10.15
N LYS A 156 1.37 -25.62 9.14
CA LYS A 156 0.06 -25.35 8.53
C LYS A 156 -1.09 -25.27 9.55
N ASN A 157 -0.91 -25.84 10.74
CA ASN A 157 -1.93 -25.87 11.76
C ASN A 157 -1.94 -24.53 12.52
N TRP A 158 -3.10 -23.97 12.61
CA TRP A 158 -3.48 -22.77 13.31
C TRP A 158 -3.21 -22.87 14.85
N PRO A 159 -2.72 -21.83 15.51
CA PRO A 159 -2.34 -20.52 14.96
C PRO A 159 -0.95 -20.55 14.32
N LYS A 160 -0.81 -19.95 13.14
CA LYS A 160 0.49 -19.70 12.53
C LYS A 160 1.12 -18.49 13.22
N ILE A 161 2.26 -18.65 13.82
CA ILE A 161 3.01 -17.57 14.45
C ILE A 161 4.27 -17.35 13.62
N GLY A 162 4.41 -16.17 13.01
CA GLY A 162 5.63 -15.77 12.33
C GLY A 162 6.78 -15.70 13.34
N ARG A 163 7.85 -16.45 13.11
CA ARG A 163 9.03 -16.50 13.96
C ARG A 163 10.21 -17.03 13.16
N GLN A 164 11.42 -16.84 13.67
CA GLN A 164 12.59 -17.50 13.11
C GLN A 164 12.47 -19.02 13.24
N ILE A 165 12.49 -19.71 12.11
CA ILE A 165 12.39 -21.19 12.03
C ILE A 165 13.67 -21.73 11.42
N LYS A 166 14.52 -22.28 12.28
CA LYS A 166 15.84 -22.79 11.86
C LYS A 166 15.75 -23.82 10.74
N GLU A 167 14.73 -24.69 10.80
CA GLU A 167 14.56 -25.73 9.80
C GLU A 167 14.24 -25.20 8.38
N ASP A 168 13.57 -24.05 8.28
CA ASP A 168 13.32 -23.41 6.99
C ASP A 168 14.62 -22.86 6.42
N TRP A 169 15.44 -22.24 7.27
CA TRP A 169 16.77 -21.76 6.93
C TRP A 169 17.75 -22.89 6.56
N ASP A 170 17.75 -23.99 7.30
CA ASP A 170 18.59 -25.16 7.01
C ASP A 170 18.27 -25.72 5.62
N ILE A 171 16.98 -25.79 5.25
CA ILE A 171 16.54 -26.24 3.92
C ILE A 171 16.98 -25.25 2.84
N PHE A 172 16.81 -23.94 3.06
CA PHE A 172 17.28 -22.93 2.13
C PHE A 172 18.77 -23.10 1.85
N LYS A 173 19.58 -23.13 2.90
CA LYS A 173 21.02 -23.29 2.79
C LYS A 173 21.43 -24.57 2.06
N SER A 174 20.81 -25.71 2.42
CA SER A 174 21.05 -26.99 1.75
C SER A 174 20.81 -26.94 0.24
N ILE A 175 19.69 -26.34 -0.19
CA ILE A 175 19.37 -26.20 -1.62
C ILE A 175 20.40 -25.32 -2.32
N ILE A 176 20.74 -24.18 -1.73
CA ILE A 176 21.72 -23.24 -2.32
C ILE A 176 23.10 -23.90 -2.45
N GLU A 177 23.59 -24.55 -1.39
CA GLU A 177 24.90 -25.19 -1.38
C GLU A 177 24.97 -26.40 -2.34
N GLU A 178 23.93 -27.22 -2.39
CA GLU A 178 23.85 -28.37 -3.27
C GLU A 178 23.74 -27.99 -4.76
N GLU A 179 22.95 -26.96 -5.05
CA GLU A 179 22.63 -26.64 -6.45
C GLU A 179 23.57 -25.59 -7.05
N LEU A 180 23.95 -24.53 -6.31
CA LEU A 180 24.81 -23.47 -6.86
C LEU A 180 26.31 -23.74 -6.75
N ASP A 181 26.73 -24.71 -5.94
CA ASP A 181 28.13 -25.19 -5.87
C ASP A 181 29.15 -24.05 -5.73
N GLY A 182 28.89 -23.14 -4.79
CA GLY A 182 29.80 -22.01 -4.49
C GLY A 182 29.70 -20.83 -5.43
N GLN A 183 28.74 -20.77 -6.34
CA GLN A 183 28.49 -19.56 -7.14
C GLN A 183 28.23 -18.36 -6.22
N PRO A 184 28.75 -17.18 -6.55
CA PRO A 184 28.61 -16.01 -5.68
C PRO A 184 27.17 -15.55 -5.53
N ILE A 185 26.79 -15.20 -4.30
CA ILE A 185 25.47 -14.68 -3.96
C ILE A 185 25.63 -13.31 -3.30
N LEU A 186 24.74 -12.41 -3.68
CA LEU A 186 24.52 -11.12 -3.02
C LEU A 186 23.08 -11.12 -2.51
N ASP A 187 22.88 -11.07 -1.21
CA ASP A 187 21.55 -11.16 -0.59
C ASP A 187 21.31 -10.04 0.41
N ILE A 188 20.05 -9.72 0.59
CA ILE A 188 19.51 -8.89 1.67
C ILE A 188 18.35 -9.61 2.33
N ALA A 189 18.00 -9.18 3.55
CA ALA A 189 16.84 -9.75 4.24
C ALA A 189 15.52 -9.23 3.70
N GLY A 190 14.47 -10.08 3.71
CA GLY A 190 13.07 -9.68 3.57
C GLY A 190 12.35 -9.59 4.93
N ASN A 191 11.08 -9.19 4.93
CA ASN A 191 10.34 -9.06 6.19
C ASN A 191 10.07 -10.41 6.87
N HIS A 192 9.86 -11.48 6.11
CA HIS A 192 9.74 -12.83 6.64
C HIS A 192 11.06 -13.30 7.27
N ASP A 193 12.18 -12.94 6.69
CA ASP A 193 13.52 -13.25 7.20
C ASP A 193 13.80 -12.55 8.54
N MET A 194 13.08 -11.47 8.83
CA MET A 194 13.28 -10.65 10.03
C MET A 194 12.24 -10.87 11.13
N TRP A 195 11.18 -11.65 10.94
CA TRP A 195 10.13 -11.80 11.95
C TRP A 195 10.67 -12.31 13.28
N GLY A 196 10.33 -11.61 14.36
CA GLY A 196 10.67 -11.98 15.72
C GLY A 196 12.12 -11.71 16.10
N VAL A 197 12.82 -10.86 15.36
CA VAL A 197 14.22 -10.48 15.64
C VAL A 197 14.26 -9.29 16.59
N MET A 198 15.04 -9.38 17.65
CA MET A 198 15.10 -8.38 18.72
C MET A 198 15.98 -7.18 18.39
N SER A 199 17.11 -7.41 17.72
CA SER A 199 18.03 -6.36 17.25
C SER A 199 18.82 -6.88 16.06
N PRO A 200 19.47 -6.00 15.26
CA PRO A 200 20.19 -6.40 14.06
C PRO A 200 21.16 -7.55 14.28
N LEU A 201 21.98 -7.46 15.33
CA LEU A 201 23.04 -8.44 15.60
C LEU A 201 22.68 -9.46 16.70
N SER A 202 21.41 -9.49 17.15
CA SER A 202 20.99 -10.44 18.20
C SER A 202 21.07 -11.90 17.72
N GLU A 203 21.19 -12.82 18.69
CA GLU A 203 21.14 -14.27 18.44
C GLU A 203 19.79 -14.71 17.82
N THR A 204 18.74 -13.90 18.00
CA THR A 204 17.43 -14.16 17.37
C THR A 204 17.43 -13.89 15.89
N ASN A 205 18.43 -13.21 15.33
CA ASN A 205 18.56 -12.94 13.91
C ASN A 205 19.26 -14.09 13.20
N LEU A 206 18.52 -15.13 12.85
CA LEU A 206 19.05 -16.28 12.14
C LEU A 206 19.53 -15.93 10.72
N TYR A 207 18.97 -14.91 10.09
CA TYR A 207 19.45 -14.47 8.78
C TYR A 207 20.98 -14.30 8.72
N LEU A 208 21.59 -13.76 9.79
CA LEU A 208 23.05 -13.56 9.83
C LEU A 208 23.86 -14.88 9.81
N ASP A 209 23.27 -15.99 10.20
CA ASP A 209 23.91 -17.30 10.19
C ASP A 209 23.79 -17.99 8.83
N TYR A 210 22.90 -17.50 7.95
CA TYR A 210 22.58 -18.10 6.65
C TYR A 210 22.83 -17.16 5.46
N SER A 211 22.99 -15.86 5.69
CA SER A 211 23.32 -14.87 4.66
C SER A 211 24.70 -15.09 4.07
N TYR A 212 24.83 -14.91 2.79
CA TYR A 212 26.11 -14.91 2.06
C TYR A 212 26.79 -13.54 2.07
N THR A 213 26.01 -12.46 2.33
CA THR A 213 26.47 -11.07 2.33
C THR A 213 26.68 -10.50 3.73
N PHE A 214 25.79 -10.83 4.67
CA PHE A 214 25.77 -10.29 6.04
C PHE A 214 26.12 -11.35 7.08
N ASN A 215 27.20 -12.09 6.88
CA ASN A 215 27.62 -13.12 7.82
C ASN A 215 27.87 -12.53 9.22
N ARG A 216 27.46 -13.26 10.26
CA ARG A 216 27.75 -12.96 11.66
C ARG A 216 29.27 -12.98 11.88
N THR A 217 29.86 -11.81 11.96
CA THR A 217 31.30 -11.62 12.24
C THR A 217 31.46 -10.60 13.33
N ASN A 218 32.61 -10.63 14.00
CA ASN A 218 32.94 -9.66 15.07
C ASN A 218 33.12 -8.23 14.54
N THR A 219 33.15 -8.02 13.22
CA THR A 219 33.36 -6.72 12.59
C THR A 219 32.04 -6.13 12.02
N LEU A 220 30.97 -6.92 11.98
CA LEU A 220 29.67 -6.42 11.52
C LEU A 220 29.07 -5.49 12.58
N THR A 221 28.70 -4.28 12.19
CA THR A 221 28.02 -3.31 13.05
C THR A 221 26.54 -3.21 12.70
N ASP A 222 25.72 -2.64 13.59
CA ASP A 222 24.31 -2.36 13.31
C ASP A 222 24.16 -1.43 12.09
N GLU A 223 25.05 -0.43 11.96
CA GLU A 223 25.07 0.49 10.83
C GLU A 223 25.36 -0.23 9.51
N ASP A 224 26.29 -1.19 9.50
CA ASP A 224 26.59 -2.00 8.32
C ASP A 224 25.45 -2.94 7.98
N PHE A 225 24.71 -3.43 8.96
CA PHE A 225 23.50 -4.20 8.73
C PHE A 225 22.42 -3.34 8.05
N TYR A 226 22.21 -2.11 8.51
CA TYR A 226 21.19 -1.22 7.89
C TYR A 226 21.57 -0.77 6.50
N CYS A 227 22.84 -0.44 6.25
CA CYS A 227 23.29 0.03 4.94
C CYS A 227 24.76 -0.24 4.70
N ARG A 228 25.05 -1.00 3.65
CA ARG A 228 26.40 -1.42 3.28
C ARG A 228 26.69 -1.21 1.81
N LYS A 229 27.87 -0.65 1.50
CA LYS A 229 28.42 -0.60 0.14
C LYS A 229 29.19 -1.90 -0.15
N VAL A 230 28.89 -2.53 -1.29
CA VAL A 230 29.58 -3.71 -1.80
C VAL A 230 29.93 -3.46 -3.27
N VAL A 231 31.15 -3.81 -3.66
CA VAL A 231 31.56 -3.79 -5.08
C VAL A 231 31.65 -5.25 -5.57
N LYS A 232 30.89 -5.59 -6.59
CA LYS A 232 30.86 -6.91 -7.20
C LYS A 232 30.92 -6.75 -8.72
N ASP A 233 31.89 -7.40 -9.35
CA ASP A 233 32.08 -7.36 -10.81
C ASP A 233 32.02 -5.95 -11.40
N ASN A 234 32.74 -5.01 -10.76
CA ASN A 234 32.78 -3.57 -11.10
C ASN A 234 31.44 -2.84 -11.01
N ILE A 235 30.42 -3.45 -10.37
CA ILE A 235 29.16 -2.79 -10.05
C ILE A 235 29.20 -2.40 -8.57
N THR A 236 28.92 -1.14 -8.27
CA THR A 236 28.76 -0.67 -6.89
C THR A 236 27.32 -0.89 -6.43
N PHE A 237 27.14 -1.77 -5.47
CA PHE A 237 25.86 -2.00 -4.80
C PHE A 237 25.77 -1.28 -3.47
N VAL A 238 24.63 -0.69 -3.17
CA VAL A 238 24.27 -0.18 -1.86
C VAL A 238 23.09 -1.04 -1.35
N LEU A 239 23.39 -1.87 -0.35
CA LEU A 239 22.45 -2.81 0.23
C LEU A 239 21.74 -2.14 1.40
N ILE A 240 20.40 -2.17 1.41
CA ILE A 240 19.59 -1.47 2.40
C ILE A 240 18.61 -2.45 3.07
N ASN A 241 18.74 -2.59 4.38
CA ASN A 241 17.81 -3.32 5.24
C ASN A 241 16.93 -2.33 6.03
N ASN A 242 15.68 -2.14 5.61
CA ASN A 242 14.76 -1.11 6.13
C ASN A 242 13.98 -1.57 7.37
N TYR A 243 14.59 -2.26 8.31
CA TYR A 243 13.90 -2.84 9.47
C TYR A 243 14.17 -2.05 10.74
N LYS A 244 13.09 -1.65 11.41
CA LYS A 244 13.16 -1.10 12.77
C LYS A 244 12.98 -2.23 13.77
N PHE A 245 13.89 -2.32 14.73
CA PHE A 245 13.88 -3.36 15.76
C PHE A 245 13.25 -2.88 17.08
N PRO A 246 12.64 -3.79 17.86
CA PRO A 246 12.40 -5.20 17.57
C PRO A 246 11.42 -5.38 16.42
N THR A 247 11.68 -6.36 15.53
CA THR A 247 10.79 -6.67 14.43
C THR A 247 9.67 -7.60 14.89
N VAL A 248 8.45 -7.26 14.50
CA VAL A 248 7.24 -8.00 14.85
C VAL A 248 6.75 -8.85 13.67
N HIS A 249 5.96 -9.86 13.95
CA HIS A 249 5.36 -10.67 12.90
C HIS A 249 4.00 -10.11 12.39
N PRO A 250 3.45 -10.63 11.29
CA PRO A 250 2.18 -10.16 10.73
C PRO A 250 1.06 -10.04 11.78
N PRO A 251 0.15 -9.09 11.56
CA PRO A 251 0.00 -8.19 10.40
C PRO A 251 0.86 -6.94 10.44
N TYR A 252 1.73 -6.82 11.41
CA TYR A 252 2.65 -5.70 11.58
C TYR A 252 3.90 -5.88 10.70
N ILE A 253 4.65 -4.80 10.45
CA ILE A 253 5.85 -4.79 9.56
C ILE A 253 5.54 -5.19 8.10
N TYR A 254 4.39 -4.81 7.61
CA TYR A 254 4.13 -4.87 6.18
C TYR A 254 4.82 -3.73 5.41
N TRP A 255 5.16 -2.64 6.12
CA TRP A 255 5.81 -1.44 5.61
C TRP A 255 7.17 -1.25 6.26
N ALA A 256 8.12 -0.73 5.51
CA ALA A 256 9.40 -0.33 6.06
C ALA A 256 9.27 0.93 6.90
N HIS A 257 9.88 0.94 8.07
CA HIS A 257 9.90 2.06 9.00
C HIS A 257 11.35 2.45 9.35
N PRO A 258 12.12 2.98 8.41
CA PRO A 258 13.46 3.42 8.73
C PRO A 258 13.42 4.53 9.78
N SER A 259 14.38 4.52 10.73
CA SER A 259 14.57 5.64 11.63
C SER A 259 15.25 6.81 10.91
N ARG A 260 15.32 7.98 11.57
CA ARG A 260 16.06 9.12 11.03
C ARG A 260 17.55 8.79 10.83
N GLU A 261 18.14 8.11 11.80
CA GLU A 261 19.55 7.70 11.77
C GLU A 261 19.82 6.74 10.61
N MET A 262 18.87 5.82 10.34
CA MET A 262 18.95 4.93 9.19
C MET A 262 18.91 5.72 7.88
N LEU A 263 18.00 6.70 7.74
CA LEU A 263 17.93 7.55 6.56
C LEU A 263 19.20 8.37 6.37
N ASP A 264 19.76 8.94 7.43
CA ASP A 264 21.03 9.66 7.40
C ASP A 264 22.18 8.76 6.91
N ARG A 265 22.20 7.52 7.35
CA ARG A 265 23.16 6.50 6.90
C ARG A 265 22.98 6.17 5.41
N TYR A 266 21.74 5.93 4.95
CA TYR A 266 21.47 5.63 3.54
C TYR A 266 21.93 6.77 2.63
N GLU A 267 21.56 7.99 2.98
CA GLU A 267 21.92 9.19 2.24
C GLU A 267 23.42 9.36 2.16
N SER A 268 24.13 9.23 3.28
CA SER A 268 25.59 9.32 3.36
C SER A 268 26.28 8.25 2.51
N VAL A 269 25.82 6.99 2.59
CA VAL A 269 26.44 5.89 1.83
C VAL A 269 26.22 6.06 0.33
N ILE A 270 25.01 6.48 -0.10
CA ILE A 270 24.68 6.72 -1.52
C ILE A 270 25.49 7.90 -2.06
N GLU A 271 25.60 9.00 -1.32
CA GLU A 271 26.40 10.17 -1.73
C GLU A 271 27.87 9.81 -1.97
N ASN A 272 28.43 8.94 -1.11
CA ASN A 272 29.81 8.50 -1.16
C ASN A 272 30.04 7.26 -2.07
N ALA A 273 29.00 6.69 -2.63
CA ALA A 273 29.11 5.50 -3.47
C ALA A 273 29.57 5.81 -4.89
N GLY A 274 29.34 7.04 -5.36
CA GLY A 274 29.36 7.35 -6.79
C GLY A 274 28.15 6.76 -7.50
N ASN A 275 28.27 6.40 -8.77
CA ASN A 275 27.20 5.66 -9.45
C ASN A 275 26.99 4.30 -8.78
N CYS A 276 25.76 4.00 -8.42
CA CYS A 276 25.44 2.78 -7.68
C CYS A 276 24.07 2.17 -8.04
N THR A 277 23.96 0.89 -7.74
CA THR A 277 22.73 0.11 -7.75
C THR A 277 22.28 -0.10 -6.32
N VAL A 278 21.05 0.30 -5.99
CA VAL A 278 20.46 0.05 -4.68
C VAL A 278 19.76 -1.31 -4.69
N VAL A 279 19.92 -2.05 -3.60
CA VAL A 279 19.26 -3.34 -3.38
C VAL A 279 18.52 -3.26 -2.06
N MET A 280 17.23 -3.53 -2.08
CA MET A 280 16.36 -3.51 -0.91
C MET A 280 15.20 -4.48 -1.09
N HIS A 281 14.55 -4.88 0.01
CA HIS A 281 13.39 -5.76 -0.10
C HIS A 281 12.11 -4.98 -0.36
N TYR A 282 11.82 -3.98 0.48
CA TYR A 282 10.64 -3.14 0.30
C TYR A 282 10.84 -2.17 -0.87
N PRO A 283 9.92 -2.11 -1.82
CA PRO A 283 9.96 -1.07 -2.86
C PRO A 283 9.95 0.35 -2.27
N THR A 284 10.44 1.29 -3.04
CA THR A 284 10.56 2.70 -2.63
C THR A 284 9.26 3.26 -2.06
N ASP A 285 8.14 2.94 -2.67
CA ASP A 285 6.79 3.38 -2.25
C ASP A 285 6.32 2.77 -0.92
N HIS A 286 7.01 1.75 -0.41
CA HIS A 286 6.66 1.01 0.80
C HIS A 286 7.42 1.49 2.03
N ASN A 287 7.99 2.69 1.98
CA ASN A 287 8.71 3.30 3.08
C ASN A 287 7.91 4.45 3.69
N TRP A 288 8.03 4.60 5.02
CA TRP A 288 7.34 5.63 5.77
C TRP A 288 7.96 7.02 5.57
N TRP A 289 7.16 8.07 5.75
CA TRP A 289 7.51 9.48 5.48
C TRP A 289 8.38 10.15 6.54
N ILE A 290 9.16 9.41 7.29
CA ILE A 290 10.15 10.03 8.17
C ILE A 290 11.21 10.74 7.32
N ARG A 291 11.84 11.76 7.88
CA ARG A 291 12.84 12.54 7.17
C ARG A 291 14.21 12.38 7.82
N SER A 292 15.25 12.35 6.98
CA SER A 292 16.65 12.45 7.40
C SER A 292 16.91 13.78 8.11
N SER A 293 18.08 13.93 8.70
CA SER A 293 18.53 15.20 9.28
C SER A 293 18.66 16.32 8.25
N LYS A 294 18.88 15.98 6.97
CA LYS A 294 18.87 16.91 5.85
C LYS A 294 17.45 17.26 5.36
N GLY A 295 16.43 16.62 5.91
CA GLY A 295 15.03 16.85 5.58
C GLY A 295 14.46 16.00 4.45
N HIS A 296 15.19 15.01 3.94
CA HIS A 296 14.77 14.16 2.83
C HIS A 296 14.00 12.91 3.34
N THR A 297 12.93 12.56 2.66
CA THR A 297 12.23 11.27 2.83
C THR A 297 13.01 10.15 2.15
N PHE A 298 12.69 8.89 2.46
CA PHE A 298 13.29 7.75 1.77
C PHE A 298 13.08 7.82 0.25
N GLU A 299 11.86 8.19 -0.20
CA GLU A 299 11.56 8.36 -1.62
C GLU A 299 12.42 9.47 -2.27
N GLU A 300 12.66 10.59 -1.55
CA GLU A 300 13.53 11.67 -2.02
C GLU A 300 15.00 11.21 -2.09
N ILE A 301 15.48 10.39 -1.15
CA ILE A 301 16.83 9.81 -1.17
C ILE A 301 16.98 8.87 -2.37
N MET A 302 15.96 8.03 -2.68
CA MET A 302 15.99 7.12 -3.82
C MET A 302 15.94 7.84 -5.19
N GLN A 303 15.62 9.12 -5.20
CA GLN A 303 15.73 9.97 -6.40
C GLN A 303 17.12 10.58 -6.60
N SER A 304 18.13 10.16 -5.86
CA SER A 304 19.50 10.61 -6.02
C SER A 304 20.02 10.31 -7.43
N LYS A 305 20.78 11.27 -8.00
CA LYS A 305 21.43 11.11 -9.31
C LYS A 305 22.48 10.00 -9.34
N ASN A 306 22.97 9.59 -8.19
CA ASN A 306 23.96 8.53 -8.07
C ASN A 306 23.33 7.14 -8.22
N ILE A 307 22.01 7.03 -8.09
CA ILE A 307 21.32 5.75 -8.21
C ILE A 307 20.93 5.51 -9.67
N GLU A 308 21.49 4.47 -10.25
CA GLU A 308 21.20 4.05 -11.63
C GLU A 308 20.08 3.02 -11.68
N HIS A 309 20.12 2.06 -10.77
CA HIS A 309 19.18 0.96 -10.69
C HIS A 309 18.78 0.67 -9.25
N ILE A 310 17.56 0.19 -9.06
CA ILE A 310 17.04 -0.28 -7.77
C ILE A 310 16.44 -1.66 -7.98
N PHE A 311 16.81 -2.64 -7.15
CA PHE A 311 16.20 -3.97 -7.14
C PHE A 311 15.43 -4.17 -5.84
N SER A 312 14.18 -4.61 -5.96
CA SER A 312 13.28 -4.84 -4.82
C SER A 312 12.36 -6.04 -5.02
N GLY A 313 11.61 -6.41 -3.97
CA GLY A 313 10.69 -7.55 -3.94
C GLY A 313 9.38 -7.21 -3.24
N HIS A 314 8.97 -8.07 -2.29
CA HIS A 314 7.87 -7.88 -1.34
C HIS A 314 6.45 -7.95 -1.90
N PHE A 315 6.18 -7.41 -3.09
CA PHE A 315 4.81 -7.33 -3.64
C PHE A 315 4.32 -8.58 -4.33
N HIS A 316 5.20 -9.53 -4.60
CA HIS A 316 4.89 -10.73 -5.37
C HIS A 316 4.11 -10.44 -6.67
N PRO A 317 4.54 -9.55 -7.54
CA PRO A 317 3.81 -9.30 -8.78
C PRO A 317 3.91 -10.51 -9.70
N LYS A 318 2.85 -10.72 -10.52
CA LYS A 318 2.85 -11.79 -11.54
C LYS A 318 3.87 -11.56 -12.65
N ASN A 319 4.10 -10.31 -12.99
CA ASN A 319 5.14 -9.83 -13.89
C ASN A 319 5.92 -8.74 -13.15
N PRO A 320 7.20 -8.53 -13.44
CA PRO A 320 7.97 -7.49 -12.80
C PRO A 320 7.32 -6.11 -12.97
N ILE A 321 7.47 -5.27 -11.97
CA ILE A 321 7.02 -3.88 -12.05
C ILE A 321 8.25 -3.02 -12.28
N ILE A 322 8.17 -2.16 -13.28
CA ILE A 322 9.23 -1.22 -13.60
C ILE A 322 8.76 0.17 -13.18
N LEU A 323 9.48 0.78 -12.25
CA LEU A 323 9.20 2.12 -11.74
C LEU A 323 10.31 3.08 -12.16
N HIS A 324 9.92 4.23 -12.69
CA HIS A 324 10.86 5.27 -13.11
C HIS A 324 10.90 6.39 -12.08
N HIS A 325 12.08 6.63 -11.50
CA HIS A 325 12.29 7.73 -10.55
C HIS A 325 12.60 9.03 -11.26
N LYS A 326 12.03 10.16 -10.80
CA LYS A 326 12.11 11.45 -11.49
C LYS A 326 13.54 11.95 -11.77
N GLN A 327 14.45 11.73 -10.85
CA GLN A 327 15.84 12.18 -10.94
C GLN A 327 16.84 11.03 -10.77
N GLY A 328 16.35 9.86 -10.38
CA GLY A 328 17.13 8.65 -10.15
C GLY A 328 17.02 7.65 -11.30
N GLY A 329 17.35 6.41 -10.99
CA GLY A 329 17.34 5.31 -11.93
C GLY A 329 15.97 4.66 -12.12
N VAL A 330 16.04 3.41 -12.53
CA VAL A 330 14.89 2.53 -12.74
C VAL A 330 14.84 1.51 -11.60
N GLU A 331 13.66 1.33 -11.00
CA GLU A 331 13.42 0.30 -9.98
C GLU A 331 12.74 -0.92 -10.61
N TYR A 332 13.28 -2.09 -10.30
CA TYR A 332 12.82 -3.41 -10.74
C TYR A 332 12.26 -4.15 -9.54
N VAL A 333 10.92 -4.19 -9.41
CA VAL A 333 10.25 -5.01 -8.41
C VAL A 333 10.12 -6.42 -8.99
N GLY A 334 10.84 -7.37 -8.41
CA GLY A 334 10.92 -8.74 -8.94
C GLY A 334 9.59 -9.50 -8.83
N MET A 335 9.43 -10.53 -9.68
CA MET A 335 8.32 -11.47 -9.54
C MET A 335 8.48 -12.28 -8.26
N GLY A 336 7.38 -12.49 -7.51
CA GLY A 336 7.39 -13.39 -6.36
C GLY A 336 7.71 -14.84 -6.78
N ALA A 337 8.90 -15.31 -6.45
CA ALA A 337 9.37 -16.66 -6.84
C ALA A 337 8.45 -17.75 -6.28
N TYR A 338 7.95 -17.56 -5.05
CA TYR A 338 7.01 -18.49 -4.42
C TYR A 338 5.70 -18.65 -5.22
N GLN A 339 5.05 -17.52 -5.57
CA GLN A 339 3.71 -17.53 -6.16
C GLN A 339 3.76 -17.77 -7.66
N PHE A 340 4.67 -17.09 -8.35
CA PHE A 340 4.69 -17.06 -9.82
C PHE A 340 5.85 -17.81 -10.42
N LYS A 341 6.76 -18.33 -9.56
CA LYS A 341 7.84 -19.28 -9.95
C LYS A 341 8.73 -18.69 -11.04
N GLY A 342 9.09 -17.44 -10.84
CA GLY A 342 9.89 -16.69 -11.79
C GLY A 342 11.09 -16.01 -11.15
N PHE A 343 12.01 -15.64 -12.01
CA PHE A 343 13.15 -14.79 -11.72
C PHE A 343 13.53 -14.00 -12.98
N ALA A 344 14.52 -13.16 -12.92
CA ALA A 344 15.03 -12.46 -14.09
C ALA A 344 16.51 -12.77 -14.30
N LEU A 345 16.90 -12.90 -15.57
CA LEU A 345 18.27 -12.73 -15.98
C LEU A 345 18.50 -11.25 -16.26
N VAL A 346 19.51 -10.68 -15.66
CA VAL A 346 19.89 -9.28 -15.85
C VAL A 346 21.18 -9.23 -16.62
N THR A 347 21.20 -8.47 -17.69
CA THR A 347 22.40 -8.25 -18.51
C THR A 347 22.80 -6.80 -18.44
N ILE A 348 24.09 -6.53 -18.24
CA ILE A 348 24.68 -5.18 -18.35
C ILE A 348 25.68 -5.20 -19.48
N ASP A 349 25.41 -4.46 -20.53
CA ASP A 349 26.21 -4.39 -21.73
C ASP A 349 26.53 -2.91 -22.04
N ASN A 350 27.80 -2.53 -21.98
CA ASN A 350 28.23 -1.14 -22.06
C ASN A 350 27.43 -0.22 -21.11
N ASP A 351 27.37 -0.60 -19.84
CA ASP A 351 26.64 0.08 -18.76
C ASP A 351 25.12 0.21 -18.99
N ARG A 352 24.56 -0.55 -19.94
CA ARG A 352 23.12 -0.60 -20.21
C ARG A 352 22.53 -1.88 -19.64
N LEU A 353 21.63 -1.72 -18.69
CA LEU A 353 20.94 -2.84 -18.06
C LEU A 353 19.70 -3.22 -18.85
N VAL A 354 19.58 -4.51 -19.14
CA VAL A 354 18.32 -5.10 -19.63
C VAL A 354 17.86 -6.19 -18.66
N TYR A 355 16.61 -6.10 -18.27
CA TYR A 355 15.95 -7.00 -17.32
C TYR A 355 15.09 -8.01 -18.09
N HIS A 356 15.41 -9.30 -18.00
CA HIS A 356 14.76 -10.40 -18.75
C HIS A 356 14.02 -11.33 -17.79
N PRO A 357 12.73 -11.09 -17.51
CA PRO A 357 11.95 -11.95 -16.61
C PRO A 357 11.47 -13.20 -17.34
N PHE A 358 11.42 -14.33 -16.63
CA PHE A 358 10.80 -15.57 -17.10
C PHE A 358 10.43 -16.51 -15.94
N LYS A 359 9.66 -17.56 -16.25
CA LYS A 359 9.15 -18.55 -15.28
C LYS A 359 9.82 -19.89 -15.47
N ILE A 360 10.04 -20.58 -14.35
CA ILE A 360 10.76 -21.86 -14.34
C ILE A 360 10.03 -23.01 -15.05
N TYR A 361 8.73 -22.90 -15.29
CA TYR A 361 7.97 -23.91 -16.03
C TYR A 361 7.94 -23.68 -17.54
N GLU A 362 8.45 -22.54 -17.98
CA GLU A 362 8.69 -22.27 -19.39
C GLU A 362 10.03 -22.88 -19.80
N VAL A 363 10.18 -23.22 -21.06
CA VAL A 363 11.50 -23.66 -21.56
C VAL A 363 12.47 -22.50 -21.37
N PRO A 364 13.60 -22.70 -20.67
CA PRO A 364 14.54 -21.62 -20.43
C PRO A 364 14.94 -20.94 -21.72
N PRO A 365 14.75 -19.60 -21.85
CA PRO A 365 15.17 -18.87 -23.04
C PRO A 365 16.67 -19.03 -23.27
N LYS A 366 17.07 -19.30 -24.50
CA LYS A 366 18.49 -19.44 -24.87
C LYS A 366 19.06 -18.16 -25.48
N PHE A 367 18.22 -17.18 -25.80
CA PHE A 367 18.63 -15.99 -26.49
C PHE A 367 18.09 -14.75 -25.78
N PHE A 368 18.97 -13.77 -25.58
CA PHE A 368 18.64 -12.51 -24.92
C PHE A 368 19.21 -11.34 -25.70
N MET A 369 18.37 -10.36 -26.03
CA MET A 369 18.83 -9.14 -26.68
C MET A 369 19.38 -8.20 -25.59
N THR A 370 20.68 -8.02 -25.54
CA THR A 370 21.36 -7.15 -24.55
C THR A 370 21.35 -5.68 -24.96
N ASN A 371 21.35 -5.41 -26.28
CA ASN A 371 21.25 -4.07 -26.84
C ASN A 371 20.51 -4.12 -28.18
N PRO A 372 19.65 -3.14 -28.52
CA PRO A 372 19.28 -1.93 -27.78
C PRO A 372 18.38 -2.20 -26.57
N VAL A 373 18.39 -1.25 -25.61
CA VAL A 373 17.50 -1.30 -24.43
C VAL A 373 16.05 -1.04 -24.87
N PRO A 374 15.08 -1.83 -24.41
CA PRO A 374 13.67 -1.63 -24.76
C PRO A 374 13.09 -0.35 -24.12
N ASN A 375 12.05 0.19 -24.74
CA ASN A 375 11.45 1.47 -24.32
C ASN A 375 11.05 1.52 -22.85
N GLU A 376 10.52 0.42 -22.32
CA GLU A 376 10.07 0.32 -20.93
C GLU A 376 11.18 0.43 -19.89
N LEU A 377 12.45 0.22 -20.28
CA LEU A 377 13.60 0.33 -19.39
C LEU A 377 14.41 1.62 -19.60
N LEU A 378 14.05 2.45 -20.57
CA LEU A 378 14.74 3.72 -20.79
C LEU A 378 14.46 4.70 -19.64
N SER A 379 15.48 5.31 -19.10
CA SER A 379 15.38 6.33 -18.06
C SER A 379 15.89 7.68 -18.52
N SER A 380 15.41 8.74 -17.87
CA SER A 380 15.77 10.11 -18.22
C SER A 380 17.24 10.48 -18.01
N HIS A 381 17.97 9.68 -17.22
CA HIS A 381 19.28 10.08 -16.75
C HIS A 381 20.39 9.07 -17.00
N VAL A 382 20.06 7.80 -17.18
CA VAL A 382 21.05 6.71 -17.10
C VAL A 382 21.00 5.80 -18.30
N ILE A 383 19.83 5.46 -18.81
CA ILE A 383 19.67 4.45 -19.84
C ILE A 383 19.07 5.07 -21.09
N PHE A 384 19.85 5.14 -22.16
CA PHE A 384 19.39 5.55 -23.48
C PHE A 384 20.14 4.79 -24.56
N ASN A 385 19.54 4.69 -25.74
CA ASN A 385 20.17 4.07 -26.90
C ASN A 385 20.87 5.13 -27.75
N GLU A 386 22.07 4.82 -28.17
CA GLU A 386 22.90 5.71 -29.00
C GLU A 386 22.65 5.52 -30.50
N GLN A 387 22.97 6.55 -31.30
CA GLN A 387 22.86 6.48 -32.74
C GLN A 387 23.85 5.49 -33.38
N ASN A 388 25.04 5.36 -32.80
CA ASN A 388 26.10 4.47 -33.28
C ASN A 388 26.36 3.41 -32.20
N THR A 389 25.89 2.19 -32.41
CA THR A 389 25.97 1.08 -31.46
C THR A 389 25.89 -0.25 -32.23
N GLU A 390 25.65 -1.34 -31.56
CA GLU A 390 25.42 -2.65 -32.17
C GLU A 390 24.12 -3.25 -31.68
N LEU A 391 23.38 -3.93 -32.52
CA LEU A 391 22.37 -4.89 -32.08
C LEU A 391 23.14 -6.10 -31.56
N ARG A 392 22.89 -6.51 -30.30
CA ARG A 392 23.57 -7.63 -29.65
C ARG A 392 22.59 -8.65 -29.09
N ILE A 393 22.91 -9.93 -29.35
CA ILE A 393 22.19 -11.09 -28.80
C ILE A 393 23.19 -11.95 -28.03
N LEU A 394 22.86 -12.24 -26.77
CA LEU A 394 23.52 -13.21 -25.93
C LEU A 394 22.86 -14.58 -26.17
N SER A 395 23.64 -15.62 -26.49
CA SER A 395 23.18 -16.96 -26.83
C SER A 395 23.71 -18.01 -25.86
N TYR A 396 22.83 -18.76 -25.23
CA TYR A 396 23.09 -19.96 -24.43
C TYR A 396 22.81 -21.22 -25.20
N ALA A 397 22.86 -21.18 -26.53
CA ALA A 397 22.67 -22.36 -27.38
C ALA A 397 23.87 -23.30 -27.35
N HIS A 398 25.06 -22.81 -26.93
CA HIS A 398 26.34 -23.57 -26.90
C HIS A 398 26.67 -24.26 -28.22
N LYS A 399 26.35 -23.65 -29.35
CA LYS A 399 26.60 -24.08 -30.71
C LYS A 399 26.60 -22.86 -31.64
N ASN A 400 27.26 -22.99 -32.80
CA ASN A 400 27.16 -21.95 -33.83
C ASN A 400 25.70 -21.80 -34.27
N VAL A 401 25.20 -20.58 -34.22
CA VAL A 401 23.83 -20.23 -34.60
C VAL A 401 23.82 -19.21 -35.71
N THR A 402 22.81 -19.29 -36.57
CA THR A 402 22.57 -18.28 -37.60
C THR A 402 21.41 -17.40 -37.17
N LEU A 403 21.70 -16.13 -36.90
CA LEU A 403 20.73 -15.13 -36.47
C LEU A 403 20.59 -14.05 -37.52
N ILE A 404 19.36 -13.73 -37.92
CA ILE A 404 19.04 -12.74 -38.94
C ILE A 404 18.21 -11.63 -38.33
N ALA A 405 18.67 -10.42 -38.41
CA ALA A 405 17.94 -9.23 -38.02
C ALA A 405 17.12 -8.68 -39.19
N SER A 406 15.94 -8.17 -38.89
CA SER A 406 15.06 -7.46 -39.83
C SER A 406 14.34 -6.28 -39.16
N GLY A 407 14.00 -5.27 -39.93
CA GLY A 407 13.34 -4.05 -39.44
C GLY A 407 14.32 -2.87 -39.37
N ALA A 408 14.58 -2.31 -38.22
CA ALA A 408 15.49 -1.21 -38.01
C ALA A 408 16.94 -1.48 -38.53
N VAL A 409 17.35 -2.75 -38.43
CA VAL A 409 18.62 -3.25 -38.93
C VAL A 409 18.32 -4.54 -39.71
N ASN A 410 18.96 -4.69 -40.88
CA ASN A 410 18.79 -5.85 -41.74
C ASN A 410 20.12 -6.55 -41.97
N GLY A 411 20.18 -7.85 -41.80
CA GLY A 411 21.37 -8.67 -42.09
C GLY A 411 21.60 -9.78 -41.06
N THR A 412 22.67 -10.53 -41.31
CA THR A 412 23.05 -11.66 -40.41
C THR A 412 23.96 -11.15 -39.31
N LEU A 413 23.65 -11.49 -38.07
CA LEU A 413 24.51 -11.20 -36.92
C LEU A 413 25.79 -12.05 -37.02
N ARG A 414 26.91 -11.47 -36.65
CA ARG A 414 28.21 -12.13 -36.61
C ARG A 414 28.59 -12.44 -35.16
N TYR A 415 29.27 -13.57 -34.98
CA TYR A 415 29.90 -13.86 -33.68
C TYR A 415 30.86 -12.72 -33.30
N ALA A 416 30.77 -12.26 -32.08
CA ALA A 416 31.59 -11.16 -31.54
C ALA A 416 32.57 -11.66 -30.47
N LEU A 417 32.10 -12.38 -29.47
CA LEU A 417 32.90 -12.90 -28.34
C LEU A 417 32.15 -14.00 -27.59
N THR A 418 32.86 -14.73 -26.73
CA THR A 418 32.28 -15.69 -25.78
C THR A 418 32.52 -15.22 -24.35
N LEU A 419 31.50 -15.30 -23.50
CA LEU A 419 31.57 -15.02 -22.07
C LEU A 419 32.33 -16.16 -21.34
N LYS A 420 32.74 -15.91 -20.10
CA LYS A 420 33.42 -16.92 -19.25
C LYS A 420 32.58 -18.19 -19.05
N ASN A 421 31.26 -18.04 -18.98
CA ASN A 421 30.28 -19.13 -18.84
C ASN A 421 29.96 -19.87 -20.17
N GLY A 422 30.68 -19.58 -21.22
CA GLY A 422 30.52 -20.24 -22.51
C GLY A 422 29.34 -19.72 -23.35
N ALA A 423 28.64 -18.70 -22.91
CA ALA A 423 27.61 -18.05 -23.71
C ALA A 423 28.24 -17.17 -24.80
N ASP A 424 27.67 -17.18 -26.00
CA ASP A 424 28.19 -16.46 -27.16
C ASP A 424 27.42 -15.14 -27.38
N VAL A 425 28.14 -14.10 -27.75
CA VAL A 425 27.56 -12.83 -28.20
C VAL A 425 27.63 -12.72 -29.70
N TYR A 426 26.48 -12.46 -30.32
CA TYR A 426 26.35 -12.17 -31.76
C TYR A 426 25.97 -10.72 -31.91
N SER A 427 26.59 -10.01 -32.88
CA SER A 427 26.31 -8.59 -33.11
C SER A 427 26.23 -8.23 -34.58
N ILE A 428 25.54 -7.10 -34.82
CA ILE A 428 25.57 -6.39 -36.13
C ILE A 428 25.60 -4.88 -35.86
N PRO A 429 26.45 -4.09 -36.55
CA PRO A 429 26.49 -2.65 -36.41
C PRO A 429 25.12 -1.99 -36.64
N MET A 430 24.78 -1.06 -35.80
CA MET A 430 23.53 -0.30 -35.84
C MET A 430 23.84 1.19 -35.85
N LYS A 431 23.45 1.87 -36.96
CA LYS A 431 23.59 3.32 -37.10
C LYS A 431 22.22 3.89 -37.49
N LEU A 432 21.54 4.48 -36.51
CA LEU A 432 20.17 4.97 -36.67
C LEU A 432 20.07 6.44 -36.27
N PRO A 433 19.33 7.27 -37.03
CA PRO A 433 18.99 8.60 -36.58
C PRO A 433 18.07 8.57 -35.36
N TYR A 434 17.79 9.75 -34.79
CA TYR A 434 16.82 9.84 -33.70
C TYR A 434 15.42 9.39 -34.15
N GLY A 435 14.77 8.57 -33.38
CA GLY A 435 13.43 8.02 -33.67
C GLY A 435 13.09 6.75 -32.92
N GLU A 436 11.89 6.28 -33.13
CA GLU A 436 11.40 4.99 -32.59
C GLU A 436 11.52 3.90 -33.66
N TYR A 437 12.03 2.76 -33.26
CA TYR A 437 12.36 1.64 -34.15
C TYR A 437 11.88 0.32 -33.57
N THR A 438 11.66 -0.62 -34.48
CA THR A 438 11.41 -2.03 -34.11
C THR A 438 12.42 -2.90 -34.88
N VAL A 439 13.01 -3.83 -34.17
CA VAL A 439 13.90 -4.87 -34.75
C VAL A 439 13.42 -6.24 -34.32
N THR A 440 13.47 -7.18 -35.26
CA THR A 440 13.18 -8.59 -35.01
C THR A 440 14.42 -9.43 -35.35
N VAL A 441 14.80 -10.33 -34.46
CA VAL A 441 15.90 -11.30 -34.70
C VAL A 441 15.32 -12.70 -34.71
N ILE A 442 15.55 -13.44 -35.80
CA ILE A 442 15.06 -14.77 -36.04
C ILE A 442 16.22 -15.70 -36.40
N GLY A 443 16.14 -16.97 -35.98
CA GLY A 443 17.04 -18.04 -36.39
C GLY A 443 17.36 -18.99 -35.23
N ASP A 444 17.59 -20.27 -35.57
CA ASP A 444 17.99 -21.34 -34.64
C ASP A 444 17.19 -21.45 -33.34
N GLY A 445 15.89 -21.16 -33.38
CA GLY A 445 14.99 -21.11 -32.21
C GLY A 445 14.94 -19.75 -31.54
N CYS A 446 15.66 -18.75 -32.03
CA CYS A 446 15.50 -17.35 -31.63
C CYS A 446 14.32 -16.71 -32.36
N ASN A 447 13.46 -16.01 -31.65
CA ASN A 447 12.43 -15.13 -32.21
C ASN A 447 12.19 -14.00 -31.22
N ILE A 448 12.93 -12.91 -31.34
CA ILE A 448 12.87 -11.77 -30.43
C ILE A 448 12.53 -10.53 -31.22
N THR A 449 11.44 -9.88 -30.86
CA THR A 449 11.07 -8.57 -31.38
C THR A 449 11.20 -7.53 -30.27
N ARG A 450 11.83 -6.39 -30.57
CA ARG A 450 12.02 -5.30 -29.62
C ARG A 450 11.72 -3.95 -30.26
N THR A 451 10.91 -3.14 -29.57
CA THR A 451 10.72 -1.72 -29.88
C THR A 451 11.59 -0.88 -28.95
N PHE A 452 12.30 0.08 -29.52
CA PHE A 452 13.25 0.92 -28.81
C PHE A 452 13.32 2.31 -29.43
N THR A 453 13.80 3.28 -28.68
CA THR A 453 13.98 4.66 -29.13
C THR A 453 15.45 5.04 -29.12
N ILE A 454 15.91 5.67 -30.18
CA ILE A 454 17.21 6.32 -30.24
C ILE A 454 17.02 7.81 -29.91
N GLY A 455 17.68 8.30 -28.83
CA GLY A 455 17.65 9.70 -28.41
C GLY A 455 16.49 10.10 -27.49
N GLU A 456 16.19 11.40 -27.41
CA GLU A 456 15.55 12.09 -26.28
C GLU A 456 14.01 11.96 -26.10
N LYS A 457 13.29 11.21 -26.90
CA LYS A 457 11.82 11.31 -26.96
C LYS A 457 11.03 10.16 -26.35
N TYR A 458 11.55 9.43 -25.40
CA TYR A 458 10.71 8.45 -24.71
C TYR A 458 9.91 9.12 -23.59
N LYS A 459 8.58 9.08 -23.71
CA LYS A 459 7.67 9.30 -22.59
C LYS A 459 7.47 7.95 -21.90
N GLY A 460 8.16 7.72 -20.79
CA GLY A 460 7.86 6.58 -19.94
C GLY A 460 6.37 6.57 -19.64
N LYS A 461 5.70 5.43 -19.84
CA LYS A 461 4.40 5.23 -19.23
C LYS A 461 4.67 5.00 -17.76
N ASP A 462 4.19 5.92 -16.91
CA ASP A 462 4.10 5.62 -15.48
C ASP A 462 3.27 4.34 -15.37
N GLU A 463 3.93 3.23 -14.98
CA GLU A 463 3.20 1.98 -14.74
C GLU A 463 2.15 2.25 -13.66
N PRO A 464 0.92 1.80 -13.86
CA PRO A 464 -0.11 2.00 -12.85
C PRO A 464 0.32 1.29 -11.56
N MET A 465 0.31 2.03 -10.46
CA MET A 465 0.52 1.48 -9.12
C MET A 465 -0.26 0.18 -8.96
N VAL A 466 0.38 -0.88 -8.48
CA VAL A 466 -0.27 -2.19 -8.29
C VAL A 466 -1.55 -2.04 -7.49
N LEU A 467 -2.59 -2.79 -7.85
CA LEU A 467 -3.90 -2.74 -7.20
C LEU A 467 -3.80 -2.83 -5.66
N PHE A 468 -2.85 -3.58 -5.17
CA PHE A 468 -2.57 -3.76 -3.75
C PHE A 468 -1.98 -2.50 -3.10
N GLN A 469 -0.98 -1.86 -3.70
CA GLN A 469 -0.46 -0.54 -3.28
C GLN A 469 -1.57 0.51 -3.27
N ARG A 470 -2.42 0.50 -4.30
CA ARG A 470 -3.57 1.39 -4.38
C ARG A 470 -4.57 1.12 -3.26
N GLY A 471 -4.81 -0.14 -2.90
CA GLY A 471 -5.68 -0.52 -1.81
C GLY A 471 -5.18 0.02 -0.46
N PHE A 472 -3.89 -0.12 -0.16
CA PHE A 472 -3.30 0.40 1.08
C PHE A 472 -3.18 1.92 1.09
N PHE A 473 -2.74 2.52 -0.01
CA PHE A 473 -2.76 3.98 -0.17
C PHE A 473 -4.17 4.54 0.03
N PHE A 474 -5.17 3.85 -0.52
CA PHE A 474 -6.57 4.21 -0.33
C PHE A 474 -6.99 4.15 1.14
N MET A 475 -6.68 3.08 1.88
CA MET A 475 -7.00 3.00 3.31
C MET A 475 -6.32 4.13 4.09
N LYS A 476 -5.09 4.46 3.76
CA LYS A 476 -4.33 5.56 4.36
C LYS A 476 -4.97 6.92 4.09
N VAL A 477 -5.32 7.21 2.83
CA VAL A 477 -5.96 8.48 2.43
C VAL A 477 -7.40 8.57 2.93
N SER A 478 -8.14 7.47 2.97
CA SER A 478 -9.54 7.44 3.39
C SER A 478 -9.73 7.44 4.91
N SER A 479 -8.72 7.01 5.68
CA SER A 479 -8.84 6.94 7.14
C SER A 479 -9.12 8.31 7.76
N VAL A 480 -8.41 9.35 7.35
CA VAL A 480 -8.59 10.71 7.88
C VAL A 480 -9.99 11.27 7.59
N PRO A 481 -10.49 11.29 6.33
CA PRO A 481 -11.86 11.72 6.05
C PRO A 481 -12.92 10.92 6.78
N VAL A 482 -12.75 9.60 6.93
CA VAL A 482 -13.71 8.76 7.66
C VAL A 482 -13.72 9.12 9.14
N TYR A 483 -12.56 9.32 9.77
CA TYR A 483 -12.49 9.78 11.16
C TYR A 483 -13.13 11.18 11.32
N ILE A 484 -12.87 12.11 10.41
CA ILE A 484 -13.50 13.45 10.41
C ILE A 484 -15.02 13.33 10.28
N ALA A 485 -15.50 12.54 9.35
CA ALA A 485 -16.94 12.33 9.13
C ALA A 485 -17.60 11.67 10.35
N MET A 486 -16.95 10.66 10.94
CA MET A 486 -17.43 10.02 12.17
C MET A 486 -17.40 11.01 13.36
N PHE A 487 -16.37 11.85 13.45
CA PHE A 487 -16.29 12.90 14.47
C PHE A 487 -17.47 13.88 14.33
N ILE A 488 -17.70 14.40 13.13
CA ILE A 488 -18.83 15.30 12.85
C ILE A 488 -20.15 14.62 13.21
N MET A 489 -20.32 13.36 12.82
CA MET A 489 -21.54 12.59 13.03
C MET A 489 -21.81 12.31 14.52
N LEU A 490 -20.80 11.99 15.30
CA LEU A 490 -20.91 11.57 16.71
C LEU A 490 -20.70 12.70 17.70
N PHE A 491 -20.26 13.89 17.27
CA PHE A 491 -20.03 15.02 18.17
C PHE A 491 -21.33 15.37 18.93
N PRO A 492 -21.32 15.35 20.28
CA PRO A 492 -22.56 15.32 21.08
C PRO A 492 -23.27 16.68 21.19
N ALA A 493 -22.62 17.78 20.80
CA ALA A 493 -23.21 19.12 20.88
C ALA A 493 -23.94 19.53 19.61
N ASN A 494 -24.99 20.34 19.72
CA ASN A 494 -25.82 20.80 18.61
C ASN A 494 -25.14 21.86 17.71
N ILE A 495 -23.87 22.19 17.94
CA ILE A 495 -23.14 23.27 17.26
C ILE A 495 -23.02 23.07 15.74
N LEU A 496 -23.16 21.83 15.26
CA LEU A 496 -23.03 21.47 13.84
C LEU A 496 -24.39 21.16 13.17
N THR A 497 -25.49 21.69 13.67
CA THR A 497 -26.79 21.62 12.99
C THR A 497 -26.91 22.73 11.96
N PHE A 498 -27.03 22.37 10.69
CA PHE A 498 -27.27 23.31 9.61
C PHE A 498 -28.77 23.41 9.35
N PRO A 499 -29.41 24.59 9.49
CA PRO A 499 -30.85 24.76 9.21
C PRO A 499 -31.26 24.30 7.81
N SER A 500 -30.36 24.41 6.82
CA SER A 500 -30.58 23.94 5.47
C SER A 500 -30.78 22.41 5.39
N VAL A 501 -30.14 21.63 6.26
CA VAL A 501 -30.30 20.16 6.31
C VAL A 501 -31.70 19.80 6.83
N GLU A 502 -32.23 20.53 7.80
CA GLU A 502 -33.60 20.36 8.28
C GLU A 502 -34.63 20.63 7.20
N ASN A 503 -34.44 21.69 6.39
CA ASN A 503 -35.31 22.01 5.27
C ASN A 503 -35.28 20.94 4.18
N TRP A 504 -34.16 20.25 3.99
CA TRP A 504 -34.05 19.14 3.04
C TRP A 504 -34.73 17.87 3.56
N ILE A 505 -34.50 17.52 4.83
CA ILE A 505 -35.12 16.36 5.47
C ILE A 505 -36.65 16.50 5.50
N THR A 506 -37.15 17.71 5.61
CA THR A 506 -38.58 18.02 5.62
C THR A 506 -39.19 18.24 4.23
N GLY A 507 -38.43 18.04 3.15
CA GLY A 507 -38.90 18.16 1.77
C GLY A 507 -39.15 19.60 1.31
N LYS A 508 -38.66 20.59 2.00
CA LYS A 508 -38.81 22.03 1.66
C LYS A 508 -37.73 22.54 0.70
N SER A 509 -36.79 21.67 0.27
CA SER A 509 -35.71 22.03 -0.67
C SER A 509 -36.12 21.76 -2.12
N PRO A 510 -35.76 22.63 -3.08
CA PRO A 510 -35.95 22.41 -4.50
C PRO A 510 -35.02 21.33 -5.09
N VAL A 511 -33.98 20.90 -4.37
CA VAL A 511 -33.06 19.85 -4.83
C VAL A 511 -33.75 18.48 -4.69
N PRO A 512 -33.68 17.61 -5.70
CA PRO A 512 -34.22 16.25 -5.60
C PRO A 512 -33.76 15.56 -4.33
N TYR A 513 -34.71 15.09 -3.57
CA TYR A 513 -34.52 14.54 -2.23
C TYR A 513 -33.44 13.43 -2.16
N TRP A 514 -33.40 12.53 -3.14
CA TRP A 514 -32.45 11.45 -3.19
C TRP A 514 -30.97 11.94 -3.37
N ILE A 515 -30.77 13.04 -4.10
CA ILE A 515 -29.45 13.66 -4.25
C ILE A 515 -28.97 14.21 -2.90
N SER A 516 -29.88 14.92 -2.21
CA SER A 516 -29.57 15.48 -0.89
C SER A 516 -29.21 14.38 0.11
N VAL A 517 -29.88 13.25 0.07
CA VAL A 517 -29.62 12.13 0.98
C VAL A 517 -28.27 11.45 0.70
N ILE A 518 -27.91 11.30 -0.55
CA ILE A 518 -26.60 10.72 -0.92
C ILE A 518 -25.45 11.60 -0.39
N PHE A 519 -25.54 12.91 -0.62
CA PHE A 519 -24.45 13.83 -0.22
C PHE A 519 -24.46 14.20 1.26
N PHE A 520 -25.62 14.20 1.92
CA PHE A 520 -25.77 14.64 3.30
C PHE A 520 -26.19 13.53 4.27
N GLY A 521 -26.06 12.27 3.85
CA GLY A 521 -26.35 11.11 4.70
C GLY A 521 -25.75 11.15 6.11
N PRO A 522 -24.50 11.60 6.30
CA PRO A 522 -23.91 11.77 7.63
C PRO A 522 -24.71 12.70 8.55
N PHE A 523 -25.29 13.76 8.01
CA PHE A 523 -26.11 14.72 8.79
C PHE A 523 -27.48 14.14 9.17
N VAL A 524 -28.04 13.28 8.32
CA VAL A 524 -29.28 12.55 8.65
C VAL A 524 -29.05 11.58 9.82
N ILE A 525 -27.94 10.83 9.76
CA ILE A 525 -27.55 9.92 10.83
C ILE A 525 -27.26 10.74 12.10
N ARG A 526 -26.55 11.87 11.98
CA ARG A 526 -26.27 12.79 13.09
C ARG A 526 -27.53 13.22 13.80
N LYS A 527 -28.57 13.67 13.07
CA LYS A 527 -29.84 14.08 13.69
C LYS A 527 -30.41 12.94 14.55
N ARG A 528 -30.40 11.71 14.02
CA ARG A 528 -30.86 10.54 14.79
C ARG A 528 -29.99 10.19 15.99
N ILE A 529 -28.69 10.40 15.89
CA ILE A 529 -27.76 10.21 17.02
C ILE A 529 -28.06 11.26 18.13
N LEU A 530 -28.38 12.49 17.76
CA LEU A 530 -28.73 13.54 18.72
C LEU A 530 -30.06 13.26 19.44
N ASP A 531 -30.96 12.49 18.87
CA ASP A 531 -32.21 12.03 19.48
C ASP A 531 -32.03 10.84 20.46
N LEU A 532 -30.86 10.20 20.43
CA LEU A 532 -30.55 9.10 21.35
C LEU A 532 -30.36 9.61 22.79
N PRO A 533 -30.56 8.73 23.80
CA PRO A 533 -30.27 9.06 25.20
C PRO A 533 -28.84 9.60 25.38
N LYS A 534 -28.67 10.65 26.18
CA LYS A 534 -27.36 11.28 26.43
C LYS A 534 -26.24 10.26 26.72
N PRO A 535 -26.42 9.28 27.64
CA PRO A 535 -25.35 8.32 27.93
C PRO A 535 -24.88 7.58 26.67
N LEU A 536 -25.81 7.18 25.79
CA LEU A 536 -25.46 6.44 24.57
C LEU A 536 -24.71 7.32 23.56
N ARG A 537 -25.11 8.59 23.40
CA ARG A 537 -24.41 9.57 22.55
C ARG A 537 -22.97 9.79 22.99
N TYR A 538 -22.77 10.04 24.28
CA TYR A 538 -21.42 10.28 24.83
C TYR A 538 -20.58 8.99 24.78
N THR A 539 -21.18 7.83 24.94
CA THR A 539 -20.48 6.56 24.76
C THR A 539 -19.99 6.37 23.31
N PHE A 540 -20.83 6.62 22.32
CA PHE A 540 -20.40 6.53 20.92
C PHE A 540 -19.26 7.49 20.59
N PHE A 541 -19.35 8.73 21.10
CA PHE A 541 -18.29 9.72 20.92
C PHE A 541 -17.01 9.31 21.65
N GLY A 542 -17.12 8.84 22.89
CA GLY A 542 -15.97 8.31 23.64
C GLY A 542 -15.31 7.11 22.96
N LEU A 543 -16.11 6.23 22.36
CA LEU A 543 -15.60 5.07 21.62
C LEU A 543 -14.90 5.48 20.31
N LEU A 544 -15.30 6.57 19.66
CA LEU A 544 -14.55 7.12 18.54
C LEU A 544 -13.16 7.62 18.96
N LEU A 545 -13.08 8.25 20.14
CA LEU A 545 -11.82 8.75 20.70
C LEU A 545 -11.00 7.67 21.43
N TYR A 546 -11.61 6.53 21.72
CA TYR A 546 -10.98 5.45 22.48
C TYR A 546 -9.61 5.02 21.93
N PRO A 547 -9.42 4.78 20.60
CA PRO A 547 -8.13 4.36 20.07
C PRO A 547 -7.01 5.38 20.20
N LEU A 548 -7.34 6.66 20.45
CA LEU A 548 -6.35 7.72 20.70
C LEU A 548 -5.72 7.62 22.09
N LEU A 549 -6.50 7.15 23.07
CA LEU A 549 -6.15 7.24 24.48
C LEU A 549 -5.83 5.88 25.11
N LEU A 550 -6.43 4.82 24.59
CA LEU A 550 -6.37 3.49 25.18
C LEU A 550 -6.04 2.43 24.13
N PRO A 551 -5.42 1.31 24.51
CA PRO A 551 -5.14 0.21 23.60
C PRO A 551 -6.41 -0.33 22.98
N ASN A 552 -6.44 -0.40 21.66
CA ASN A 552 -7.56 -0.93 20.90
C ASN A 552 -7.38 -2.41 20.52
N HIS A 553 -6.15 -2.90 20.57
CA HIS A 553 -5.83 -4.27 20.21
C HIS A 553 -4.66 -4.80 21.02
N PHE A 554 -4.78 -6.02 21.55
CA PHE A 554 -3.71 -6.77 22.24
C PHE A 554 -3.20 -7.89 21.35
N PHE A 555 -1.89 -8.10 21.31
CA PHE A 555 -1.25 -9.13 20.49
C PHE A 555 0.08 -9.60 21.11
N LYS A 556 0.62 -10.70 20.59
CA LYS A 556 1.96 -11.19 20.94
C LYS A 556 2.89 -11.01 19.75
N PRO A 557 3.61 -9.91 19.67
CA PRO A 557 4.45 -9.59 18.51
C PRO A 557 5.67 -10.48 18.38
N ILE A 558 6.21 -10.93 19.52
CA ILE A 558 7.42 -11.73 19.63
C ILE A 558 7.20 -12.77 20.73
N HIS A 559 7.78 -13.94 20.59
CA HIS A 559 7.67 -14.99 21.60
C HIS A 559 8.10 -14.48 22.98
N GLY A 560 7.21 -14.61 23.96
CA GLY A 560 7.46 -14.14 25.34
C GLY A 560 7.15 -12.67 25.61
N MET A 561 6.83 -11.83 24.59
CA MET A 561 6.48 -10.43 24.76
C MET A 561 5.02 -10.17 24.41
N ASN A 562 4.37 -9.31 25.21
CA ASN A 562 3.05 -8.78 24.91
C ASN A 562 3.17 -7.42 24.22
N GLY A 563 2.28 -7.15 23.27
CA GLY A 563 2.16 -5.88 22.61
C GLY A 563 0.71 -5.37 22.62
N TYR A 564 0.54 -4.10 22.41
CA TYR A 564 -0.75 -3.48 22.22
C TYR A 564 -0.68 -2.29 21.25
N SER A 565 -1.75 -2.10 20.50
CA SER A 565 -1.85 -1.00 19.53
C SER A 565 -2.82 0.08 19.99
N PHE A 566 -2.49 1.31 19.61
CA PHE A 566 -3.32 2.50 19.69
C PHE A 566 -3.75 2.92 18.28
N LEU A 567 -4.25 4.14 18.11
CA LEU A 567 -4.68 4.66 16.81
C LEU A 567 -3.63 4.49 15.70
N CYS A 568 -2.39 4.84 16.00
CA CYS A 568 -1.30 4.82 15.01
C CYS A 568 0.03 4.33 15.61
N PHE A 569 0.02 3.81 16.83
CA PHE A 569 1.21 3.36 17.52
C PHE A 569 1.02 1.94 18.02
N ILE A 570 2.12 1.20 18.03
CA ILE A 570 2.23 -0.06 18.76
C ILE A 570 3.24 0.08 19.90
N ASN A 571 2.96 -0.62 20.99
CA ASN A 571 3.88 -0.78 22.11
C ASN A 571 4.25 -2.24 22.24
N ILE A 572 5.55 -2.52 22.33
CA ILE A 572 6.09 -3.86 22.53
C ILE A 572 7.16 -3.78 23.61
N GLY A 573 6.93 -4.44 24.75
CA GLY A 573 7.89 -4.49 25.84
C GLY A 573 8.30 -3.11 26.38
N GLY A 574 7.43 -2.09 26.25
CA GLY A 574 7.71 -0.71 26.65
C GLY A 574 8.21 0.21 25.54
N TYR A 575 8.57 -0.33 24.38
CA TYR A 575 8.97 0.47 23.22
C TYR A 575 7.73 0.87 22.41
N ILE A 576 7.55 2.17 22.21
CA ILE A 576 6.43 2.74 21.44
C ILE A 576 6.96 3.21 20.10
N PHE A 577 6.36 2.75 19.01
CA PHE A 577 6.68 3.20 17.67
C PHE A 577 5.43 3.30 16.79
N TYR A 578 5.53 4.13 15.77
CA TYR A 578 4.48 4.26 14.76
C TYR A 578 4.40 2.98 13.91
N ASP A 579 3.18 2.54 13.63
CA ASP A 579 2.91 1.43 12.71
C ASP A 579 1.63 1.67 11.92
N GLU A 580 1.68 1.49 10.60
CA GLU A 580 0.52 1.72 9.72
C GLU A 580 -0.58 0.69 9.92
N TRP A 581 -0.24 -0.54 10.33
CA TRP A 581 -1.24 -1.53 10.67
C TRP A 581 -2.04 -1.13 11.90
N ALA A 582 -1.46 -0.43 12.86
CA ALA A 582 -2.21 0.15 13.96
C ALA A 582 -3.27 1.14 13.45
N VAL A 583 -2.92 1.97 12.43
CA VAL A 583 -3.90 2.84 11.76
C VAL A 583 -4.98 2.03 11.07
N HIS A 584 -4.62 0.98 10.33
CA HIS A 584 -5.57 0.13 9.63
C HIS A 584 -6.49 -0.62 10.60
N MET A 585 -5.96 -1.15 11.70
CA MET A 585 -6.75 -1.81 12.74
C MET A 585 -7.72 -0.84 13.40
N SER A 586 -7.30 0.40 13.66
CA SER A 586 -8.16 1.45 14.21
C SER A 586 -9.23 1.89 13.20
N TYR A 587 -8.89 2.00 11.93
CA TYR A 587 -9.82 2.28 10.85
C TYR A 587 -10.85 1.14 10.68
N PHE A 588 -10.38 -0.09 10.71
CA PHE A 588 -11.23 -1.27 10.71
C PHE A 588 -12.18 -1.29 11.91
N TYR A 589 -11.69 -0.97 13.11
CA TYR A 589 -12.52 -0.80 14.31
C TYR A 589 -13.65 0.23 14.07
N VAL A 590 -13.33 1.40 13.52
CA VAL A 590 -14.34 2.43 13.27
C VAL A 590 -15.37 1.98 12.24
N LEU A 591 -14.94 1.39 11.12
CA LEU A 591 -15.85 0.99 10.04
C LEU A 591 -16.66 -0.26 10.33
N VAL A 592 -16.08 -1.24 10.99
CA VAL A 592 -16.66 -2.58 11.10
C VAL A 592 -17.25 -2.83 12.49
N VAL A 593 -16.78 -2.12 13.51
CA VAL A 593 -17.34 -2.23 14.87
C VAL A 593 -18.21 -1.01 15.20
N LEU A 594 -17.63 0.17 15.23
CA LEU A 594 -18.34 1.36 15.72
C LEU A 594 -19.48 1.79 14.78
N PHE A 595 -19.20 1.92 13.49
CA PHE A 595 -20.18 2.42 12.51
C PHE A 595 -21.45 1.56 12.42
N PRO A 596 -21.41 0.23 12.34
CA PRO A 596 -22.63 -0.60 12.35
C PRO A 596 -23.51 -0.43 13.59
N HIS A 597 -22.88 -0.29 14.75
CA HIS A 597 -23.62 -0.04 16.00
C HIS A 597 -24.29 1.34 15.99
N VAL A 598 -23.62 2.35 15.46
CA VAL A 598 -24.17 3.70 15.28
C VAL A 598 -25.36 3.69 14.32
N ILE A 599 -25.24 3.02 13.18
CA ILE A 599 -26.33 2.86 12.21
C ILE A 599 -27.50 2.11 12.82
N PHE A 600 -27.22 1.02 13.52
CA PHE A 600 -28.27 0.25 14.18
C PHE A 600 -28.99 1.09 15.25
N ALA A 601 -28.26 1.79 16.11
CA ALA A 601 -28.84 2.67 17.13
C ALA A 601 -29.68 3.79 16.50
N SER A 602 -29.22 4.40 15.42
CA SER A 602 -29.95 5.44 14.70
C SER A 602 -31.23 4.95 14.01
N SER A 603 -31.32 3.63 13.74
CA SER A 603 -32.51 2.99 13.16
C SER A 603 -33.54 2.52 14.21
N ALA A 604 -33.22 2.62 15.49
CA ALA A 604 -34.07 2.16 16.58
C ALA A 604 -35.51 2.73 16.58
N PRO A 605 -35.79 3.99 16.18
CA PRO A 605 -37.14 4.52 16.04
C PRO A 605 -38.04 3.72 15.08
N PHE A 606 -37.44 2.97 14.14
CA PHE A 606 -38.16 2.19 13.12
C PHE A 606 -38.38 0.72 13.49
N LYS A 607 -38.10 0.31 14.76
CA LYS A 607 -38.13 -1.09 15.21
C LYS A 607 -39.38 -1.87 14.77
N ASN A 608 -40.55 -1.26 14.81
CA ASN A 608 -41.82 -1.95 14.56
C ASN A 608 -42.39 -1.77 13.15
N LYS A 609 -41.77 -0.95 12.28
CA LYS A 609 -42.43 -0.46 11.07
C LYS A 609 -41.68 -0.68 9.77
N THR A 610 -40.36 -1.01 9.75
CA THR A 610 -39.61 -0.99 8.50
C THR A 610 -38.60 -2.13 8.35
N TRP A 611 -38.48 -2.58 7.10
CA TRP A 611 -37.42 -3.45 6.64
C TRP A 611 -36.00 -2.89 6.91
N VAL A 612 -35.85 -1.55 6.98
CA VAL A 612 -34.58 -0.86 7.28
C VAL A 612 -34.01 -1.27 8.63
N TYR A 613 -34.86 -1.37 9.68
CA TYR A 613 -34.43 -1.83 11.00
C TYR A 613 -33.92 -3.28 10.95
N LYS A 614 -34.69 -4.17 10.30
CA LYS A 614 -34.31 -5.58 10.15
C LYS A 614 -33.04 -5.73 9.34
N PHE A 615 -32.92 -4.97 8.25
CA PHE A 615 -31.72 -4.95 7.42
C PHE A 615 -30.50 -4.50 8.21
N ASN A 616 -30.58 -3.39 8.95
CA ASN A 616 -29.48 -2.90 9.78
C ASN A 616 -29.09 -3.89 10.89
N GLN A 617 -30.08 -4.60 11.43
CA GLN A 617 -29.84 -5.66 12.42
C GLN A 617 -29.07 -6.84 11.79
N ILE A 618 -29.51 -7.30 10.63
CA ILE A 618 -28.82 -8.37 9.87
C ILE A 618 -27.40 -7.92 9.53
N MET A 619 -27.24 -6.72 8.98
CA MET A 619 -25.93 -6.17 8.63
C MET A 619 -25.00 -6.09 9.85
N MET A 620 -25.49 -5.59 10.98
CA MET A 620 -24.69 -5.50 12.21
C MET A 620 -24.22 -6.89 12.66
N TYR A 621 -25.12 -7.88 12.72
CA TYR A 621 -24.75 -9.23 13.16
C TYR A 621 -23.86 -9.94 12.14
N SER A 622 -24.07 -9.74 10.83
CA SER A 622 -23.20 -10.29 9.79
C SER A 622 -21.79 -9.71 9.85
N LEU A 623 -21.69 -8.41 10.11
CA LEU A 623 -20.39 -7.75 10.29
C LEU A 623 -19.70 -8.21 11.58
N LEU A 624 -20.43 -8.32 12.70
CA LEU A 624 -19.88 -8.87 13.95
C LEU A 624 -19.40 -10.32 13.77
N PHE A 625 -20.18 -11.15 13.07
CA PHE A 625 -19.76 -12.52 12.73
C PHE A 625 -18.50 -12.50 11.85
N GLY A 626 -18.48 -11.64 10.82
CA GLY A 626 -17.31 -11.43 9.97
C GLY A 626 -16.07 -10.99 10.76
N ILE A 627 -16.26 -10.08 11.73
CA ILE A 627 -15.18 -9.63 12.64
C ILE A 627 -14.68 -10.80 13.49
N CYS A 628 -15.56 -11.58 14.08
CA CYS A 628 -15.17 -12.76 14.87
C CYS A 628 -14.41 -13.76 14.01
N PHE A 629 -14.85 -13.98 12.76
CA PHE A 629 -14.19 -14.87 11.81
C PHE A 629 -12.80 -14.34 11.39
N VAL A 630 -12.70 -13.04 11.04
CA VAL A 630 -11.42 -12.41 10.71
C VAL A 630 -10.48 -12.43 11.90
N ASN A 631 -11.00 -12.12 13.10
CA ASN A 631 -10.23 -12.19 14.33
C ASN A 631 -9.72 -13.62 14.59
N TYR A 632 -10.58 -14.63 14.41
CA TYR A 632 -10.19 -16.02 14.52
C TYR A 632 -9.12 -16.42 13.51
N ARG A 633 -9.19 -15.94 12.28
CA ARG A 633 -8.25 -16.31 11.19
C ARG A 633 -6.96 -15.50 11.18
N TRP A 634 -7.00 -14.22 11.52
CA TRP A 634 -5.87 -13.30 11.36
C TRP A 634 -5.21 -12.92 12.69
N VAL A 635 -5.99 -12.72 13.71
CA VAL A 635 -5.51 -12.25 15.02
C VAL A 635 -5.18 -13.44 15.92
N GLY A 636 -5.83 -14.57 15.73
CA GLY A 636 -5.50 -15.80 16.42
C GLY A 636 -4.06 -16.26 16.19
N GLU A 637 -3.45 -15.84 15.07
CA GLU A 637 -2.02 -16.09 14.81
C GLU A 637 -1.12 -15.28 15.73
N ALA A 638 -1.54 -14.06 16.08
CA ALA A 638 -0.79 -13.14 16.90
C ALA A 638 -1.26 -13.09 18.36
N VAL A 639 -2.42 -13.69 18.68
CA VAL A 639 -3.05 -13.58 20.01
C VAL A 639 -3.21 -14.96 20.61
N VAL A 640 -2.55 -15.17 21.75
CA VAL A 640 -2.81 -16.35 22.59
C VAL A 640 -4.25 -16.32 23.08
N TRP A 641 -4.93 -17.47 23.10
CA TRP A 641 -6.33 -17.63 23.44
C TRP A 641 -6.89 -16.74 24.56
N PRO A 642 -6.23 -16.54 25.71
CA PRO A 642 -6.76 -15.64 26.74
C PRO A 642 -6.87 -14.17 26.28
N LEU A 643 -5.94 -13.68 25.47
CA LEU A 643 -5.95 -12.29 24.98
C LEU A 643 -7.05 -12.04 23.95
N LEU A 644 -7.52 -13.09 23.25
CA LEU A 644 -8.63 -12.99 22.32
C LEU A 644 -9.91 -12.52 23.03
N PHE A 645 -10.22 -13.08 24.19
CA PHE A 645 -11.44 -12.77 24.95
C PHE A 645 -11.40 -11.38 25.60
N VAL A 646 -10.23 -10.87 25.90
CA VAL A 646 -10.05 -9.53 26.49
C VAL A 646 -9.68 -8.48 25.45
N ASN A 647 -9.64 -8.85 24.17
CA ASN A 647 -9.32 -7.90 23.10
C ASN A 647 -10.39 -6.82 22.99
N PRO A 648 -10.04 -5.53 23.21
CA PRO A 648 -11.02 -4.45 23.29
C PRO A 648 -11.85 -4.31 22.01
N THR A 649 -11.20 -4.27 20.87
CA THR A 649 -11.86 -4.01 19.57
C THR A 649 -12.82 -5.12 19.18
N PHE A 650 -12.44 -6.37 19.38
CA PHE A 650 -13.16 -7.49 18.78
C PHE A 650 -14.17 -8.14 19.74
N VAL A 651 -14.00 -8.00 21.05
CA VAL A 651 -14.85 -8.67 22.01
C VAL A 651 -15.45 -7.72 23.04
N VAL A 652 -14.61 -6.95 23.75
CA VAL A 652 -15.06 -6.17 24.91
C VAL A 652 -15.97 -5.03 24.47
N ILE A 653 -15.54 -4.22 23.51
CA ILE A 653 -16.33 -3.06 23.03
C ILE A 653 -17.64 -3.52 22.37
N PRO A 654 -17.67 -4.48 21.42
CA PRO A 654 -18.92 -5.00 20.89
C PRO A 654 -19.88 -5.51 21.98
N ALA A 655 -19.39 -6.24 22.97
CA ALA A 655 -20.23 -6.74 24.07
C ALA A 655 -20.82 -5.60 24.90
N ILE A 656 -20.01 -4.62 25.29
CA ILE A 656 -20.48 -3.43 26.04
C ILE A 656 -21.52 -2.68 25.20
N MET A 657 -21.27 -2.49 23.90
CA MET A 657 -22.19 -1.80 23.00
C MET A 657 -23.54 -2.52 22.92
N GLN A 658 -23.56 -3.85 22.82
CA GLN A 658 -24.80 -4.63 22.81
C GLN A 658 -25.58 -4.49 24.13
N ILE A 659 -24.89 -4.52 25.27
CA ILE A 659 -25.48 -4.29 26.56
C ILE A 659 -26.12 -2.90 26.67
N LEU A 660 -25.39 -1.86 26.24
CA LEU A 660 -25.88 -0.49 26.27
C LEU A 660 -27.07 -0.28 25.31
N LEU A 661 -27.02 -0.85 24.12
CA LEU A 661 -28.15 -0.83 23.17
C LEU A 661 -29.37 -1.52 23.77
N TYR A 662 -29.17 -2.67 24.42
CA TYR A 662 -30.26 -3.36 25.12
C TYR A 662 -30.85 -2.49 26.23
N LEU A 663 -30.04 -1.94 27.14
CA LEU A 663 -30.51 -1.15 28.28
C LEU A 663 -31.21 0.14 27.87
N PHE A 664 -30.67 0.87 26.90
CA PHE A 664 -31.18 2.19 26.57
C PHE A 664 -32.20 2.20 25.42
N ILE A 665 -32.22 1.22 24.56
CA ILE A 665 -33.13 1.17 23.41
C ILE A 665 -34.24 0.16 23.61
N TYR A 666 -33.93 -1.06 24.04
CA TYR A 666 -34.92 -2.13 24.16
C TYR A 666 -35.71 -2.03 25.47
N LYS A 667 -35.02 -1.94 26.62
CA LYS A 667 -35.70 -1.98 27.95
C LYS A 667 -36.53 -0.72 28.22
N LYS A 668 -36.13 0.45 27.79
CA LYS A 668 -36.88 1.71 28.03
C LYS A 668 -38.17 1.86 27.21
N ARG A 669 -38.37 1.05 26.15
CA ARG A 669 -39.57 1.11 25.28
C ARG A 669 -40.73 0.26 25.75
N ASP A 670 -40.49 -0.71 26.64
CA ASP A 670 -41.55 -1.50 27.20
C ASP A 670 -42.36 -0.74 28.28
N TYR A 671 -41.95 0.51 28.59
CA TYR A 671 -42.60 1.40 29.55
C TYR A 671 -43.23 2.66 28.92
N ARG A 672 -43.41 2.71 27.59
CA ARG A 672 -44.19 3.80 26.94
C ARG A 672 -45.32 3.28 26.10
#